data_4b899780c3796d512af77ee359167b54
#
_entry.id   4b899780c3796d512af77ee359167b54
#
_cell.length_a   1.000
_cell.length_b   1.000
_cell.length_c   1.000
_cell.angle_alpha   90.00
_cell.angle_beta   90.00
_cell.angle_gamma   90.00
#
_symmetry.space_group_name_H-M   'P 1'
#
loop_
_entity.id
_entity.type
_entity.pdbx_description
1 polymer ?
#
loop_
_entity_poly.entity_id
_entity_poly.type
_entity_poly.pdbx_seq_one_letter_code
_entity_poly.pdbx_strand_id
1 'polypeptide(L)'
;MNRQRILLSLLGSLCAALAWCAPNPSAEELADSLMRHVILLAPRYQQAVERYEAETYVKGYLHVPRSNKTLGCMHWFTPVDKHPKDKLFELDAQVCYEAPNHYLNRIRAFQASQLSTSDHLQELFAFINFNIYAPTIYDKEVITPLAPEATSYYNFSLEGTSEADGQTLHHIRFTPRKWSQKLLAGELFVVDSLWTIDRIIMSGRSSLEEFTIDMRFSRLKNDLLLPVQADFQMRFDAFGNQIITELHAAMRYTHITRQLPQPDQPASNPLDETRYYTVTSDSLRYEPNPAYWAALRDKPLSPAEQALYDQPLPDSAPADSSLLDQYAHLGTQLTSTVNRNYKTIRMKYSGLLNPLQLSYDSEDGLAYKQELRLSHTYTHDRQLRFHPEVGYLFKKKQLRVKITTDWEYLPERMGQLSLILANDNQTFSSDHMARIDELLKQQADQKGFKFESLGLDYYRHYYAKLSNQIELLNGLILQAGLDYHLRTPVQTASAAPKLKNANDFEPFIGLRFTPQQHYWMDGFRKEYLNASFPTLRVELGKGISGVIGSSSNYWRLEGGLNQTLRLGLSERLSYNFSTGSYLHTRQTYFANFRYFAKNYFPEPWRDRFGGNFHLLNDDWYFASSHYAQAHLMYEAPFILLRFMKPRAHRYILSERFYLSQLWAPAKPNHTEMGYGVGNDLLNIALFFGFDKFNYQSFGLKLSLELFR
;
A
#
# COMPACT_ATOMS: atom_id res chain seq x y z
N MET A 1 -26.65 23.37 -74.26
CA MET A 1 -27.36 22.67 -73.23
C MET A 1 -26.74 21.22 -72.93
N ASN A 2 -25.71 20.77 -73.59
CA ASN A 2 -25.20 19.42 -73.44
C ASN A 2 -23.91 19.29 -72.61
N ARG A 3 -23.15 20.35 -72.33
CA ARG A 3 -21.89 20.23 -71.57
C ARG A 3 -22.11 20.13 -70.03
N GLN A 4 -23.15 20.74 -69.49
CA GLN A 4 -23.45 20.64 -68.05
C GLN A 4 -24.04 19.29 -67.64
N ARG A 5 -24.75 18.59 -68.47
CA ARG A 5 -25.28 17.25 -68.22
C ARG A 5 -24.19 16.17 -68.23
N ILE A 6 -23.16 16.35 -69.06
CA ILE A 6 -22.00 15.41 -69.12
C ILE A 6 -21.11 15.62 -67.87
N LEU A 7 -20.92 16.86 -67.39
CA LEU A 7 -20.18 17.13 -66.18
C LEU A 7 -20.88 16.60 -64.90
N LEU A 8 -22.19 16.72 -64.83
CA LEU A 8 -22.98 16.19 -63.71
C LEU A 8 -23.03 14.65 -63.73
N SER A 9 -23.07 14.01 -64.86
CA SER A 9 -22.98 12.52 -64.93
C SER A 9 -21.58 11.99 -64.62
N LEU A 10 -20.51 12.70 -65.00
CA LEU A 10 -19.14 12.36 -64.64
C LEU A 10 -18.85 12.59 -63.17
N LEU A 11 -19.39 13.67 -62.56
CA LEU A 11 -19.30 13.88 -61.11
C LEU A 11 -20.12 12.84 -60.33
N GLY A 12 -21.30 12.45 -60.82
CA GLY A 12 -22.09 11.39 -60.22
C GLY A 12 -21.42 10.02 -60.29
N SER A 13 -20.75 9.71 -61.42
CA SER A 13 -19.97 8.47 -61.58
C SER A 13 -18.70 8.49 -60.71
N LEU A 14 -18.06 9.65 -60.55
CA LEU A 14 -16.88 9.77 -59.70
C LEU A 14 -17.25 9.67 -58.20
N CYS A 15 -18.37 10.22 -57.78
CA CYS A 15 -18.90 10.07 -56.41
C CYS A 15 -19.35 8.63 -56.14
N ALA A 16 -19.94 7.93 -57.12
CA ALA A 16 -20.29 6.52 -57.00
C ALA A 16 -19.06 5.58 -56.98
N ALA A 17 -18.00 5.90 -57.75
CA ALA A 17 -16.76 5.20 -57.73
C ALA A 17 -15.95 5.42 -56.44
N LEU A 18 -16.02 6.64 -55.86
CA LEU A 18 -15.41 6.94 -54.57
C LEU A 18 -16.17 6.29 -53.38
N ALA A 19 -17.49 6.09 -53.52
CA ALA A 19 -18.26 5.36 -52.49
C ALA A 19 -18.03 3.85 -52.54
N TRP A 20 -17.50 3.29 -53.64
CA TRP A 20 -17.21 1.87 -53.75
C TRP A 20 -15.75 1.50 -53.40
N CYS A 21 -14.91 2.52 -53.15
CA CYS A 21 -13.52 2.34 -52.70
C CYS A 21 -13.32 2.75 -51.24
N ALA A 22 -14.36 2.71 -50.41
CA ALA A 22 -14.12 2.75 -48.96
C ALA A 22 -13.39 1.45 -48.58
N PRO A 23 -12.15 1.51 -48.10
CA PRO A 23 -11.46 0.28 -47.66
C PRO A 23 -12.34 -0.37 -46.60
N ASN A 24 -12.47 -1.71 -46.65
CA ASN A 24 -13.10 -2.45 -45.59
C ASN A 24 -12.40 -2.07 -44.27
N PRO A 25 -13.17 -1.69 -43.21
CA PRO A 25 -12.58 -1.29 -41.96
C PRO A 25 -11.65 -2.40 -41.48
N SER A 26 -10.49 -2.01 -40.97
CA SER A 26 -9.56 -2.97 -40.40
C SER A 26 -10.20 -3.70 -39.21
N ALA A 27 -9.72 -4.89 -38.86
CA ALA A 27 -10.22 -5.61 -37.69
C ALA A 27 -10.12 -4.79 -36.41
N GLU A 28 -9.14 -3.89 -36.33
CA GLU A 28 -8.97 -2.93 -35.21
C GLU A 28 -10.05 -1.83 -35.24
N GLU A 29 -10.30 -1.22 -36.38
CA GLU A 29 -11.35 -0.18 -36.53
C GLU A 29 -12.75 -0.73 -36.23
N LEU A 30 -13.01 -1.97 -36.65
CA LEU A 30 -14.28 -2.64 -36.37
C LEU A 30 -14.39 -2.95 -34.88
N ALA A 31 -13.33 -3.50 -34.24
CA ALA A 31 -13.29 -3.78 -32.81
C ALA A 31 -13.46 -2.51 -31.98
N ASP A 32 -12.77 -1.42 -32.34
CA ASP A 32 -12.91 -0.12 -31.67
C ASP A 32 -14.34 0.42 -31.77
N SER A 33 -15.01 0.25 -32.91
CA SER A 33 -16.42 0.62 -33.08
C SER A 33 -17.35 -0.20 -32.19
N LEU A 34 -17.18 -1.52 -32.13
CA LEU A 34 -17.94 -2.41 -31.28
C LEU A 34 -17.71 -2.08 -29.80
N MET A 35 -16.45 -1.90 -29.38
CA MET A 35 -16.11 -1.57 -28.00
C MET A 35 -16.63 -0.21 -27.54
N ARG A 36 -16.72 0.78 -28.42
CA ARG A 36 -17.39 2.05 -28.08
C ARG A 36 -18.85 1.87 -27.65
N HIS A 37 -19.59 0.97 -28.30
CA HIS A 37 -20.98 0.66 -27.93
C HIS A 37 -21.03 -0.04 -26.56
N VAL A 38 -20.14 -1.02 -26.34
CA VAL A 38 -20.04 -1.74 -25.06
C VAL A 38 -19.70 -0.77 -23.93
N ILE A 39 -18.67 0.05 -24.11
CA ILE A 39 -18.22 1.04 -23.12
C ILE A 39 -19.33 2.08 -22.82
N LEU A 40 -20.03 2.56 -23.86
CA LEU A 40 -21.14 3.50 -23.66
C LEU A 40 -22.27 2.92 -22.81
N LEU A 41 -22.55 1.61 -22.95
CA LEU A 41 -23.61 0.94 -22.21
C LEU A 41 -23.15 0.34 -20.87
N ALA A 42 -21.84 0.23 -20.63
CA ALA A 42 -21.29 -0.32 -19.39
C ALA A 42 -21.86 0.31 -18.11
N PRO A 43 -22.03 1.66 -17.98
CA PRO A 43 -22.64 2.26 -16.80
C PRO A 43 -24.08 1.80 -16.55
N ARG A 44 -24.85 1.56 -17.63
CA ARG A 44 -26.22 1.03 -17.52
C ARG A 44 -26.24 -0.39 -16.95
N TYR A 45 -25.30 -1.25 -17.40
CA TYR A 45 -25.20 -2.62 -16.90
C TYR A 45 -24.59 -2.67 -15.49
N GLN A 46 -23.66 -1.78 -15.19
CA GLN A 46 -23.14 -1.62 -13.84
C GLN A 46 -24.24 -1.35 -12.80
N GLN A 47 -25.21 -0.53 -13.18
CA GLN A 47 -26.33 -0.10 -12.32
C GLN A 47 -27.58 -0.94 -12.50
N ALA A 48 -27.58 -2.00 -13.33
CA ALA A 48 -28.77 -2.75 -13.67
C ALA A 48 -29.36 -3.55 -12.51
N VAL A 49 -28.54 -3.84 -11.49
CA VAL A 49 -28.91 -4.64 -10.32
C VAL A 49 -28.77 -3.82 -9.06
N GLU A 50 -29.86 -3.67 -8.32
CA GLU A 50 -29.87 -3.03 -7.00
C GLU A 50 -29.35 -3.99 -5.92
N ARG A 51 -29.89 -5.22 -5.94
CA ARG A 51 -29.56 -6.25 -4.95
C ARG A 51 -29.68 -7.64 -5.56
N TYR A 52 -28.80 -8.54 -5.14
CA TYR A 52 -29.00 -9.97 -5.35
C TYR A 52 -28.52 -10.81 -4.16
N GLU A 53 -29.00 -12.03 -4.10
CA GLU A 53 -28.51 -13.08 -3.24
C GLU A 53 -28.10 -14.27 -4.13
N ALA A 54 -26.89 -14.77 -3.91
CA ALA A 54 -26.35 -15.91 -4.65
C ALA A 54 -25.79 -16.97 -3.69
N GLU A 55 -26.14 -18.20 -3.91
CA GLU A 55 -25.45 -19.35 -3.33
C GLU A 55 -24.17 -19.56 -4.11
N THR A 56 -23.05 -19.54 -3.42
CA THR A 56 -21.72 -19.56 -4.05
C THR A 56 -20.92 -20.71 -3.47
N TYR A 57 -20.57 -21.66 -4.33
CA TYR A 57 -19.60 -22.70 -4.03
C TYR A 57 -18.24 -22.28 -4.53
N VAL A 58 -17.20 -22.39 -3.70
CA VAL A 58 -15.82 -22.11 -4.08
C VAL A 58 -14.94 -23.30 -3.76
N LYS A 59 -14.19 -23.78 -4.76
CA LYS A 59 -13.13 -24.77 -4.62
C LYS A 59 -11.78 -24.09 -4.86
N GLY A 60 -10.85 -24.23 -3.92
CA GLY A 60 -9.51 -23.71 -4.03
C GLY A 60 -8.46 -24.80 -3.97
N TYR A 61 -7.55 -24.81 -4.93
CA TYR A 61 -6.42 -25.72 -4.98
C TYR A 61 -5.12 -24.90 -4.92
N LEU A 62 -4.28 -25.22 -3.95
CA LEU A 62 -2.99 -24.61 -3.74
C LEU A 62 -1.90 -25.63 -4.03
N HIS A 63 -1.14 -25.40 -5.07
CA HIS A 63 0.01 -26.22 -5.45
C HIS A 63 1.31 -25.47 -5.14
N VAL A 64 2.17 -26.08 -4.31
CA VAL A 64 3.47 -25.51 -3.91
C VAL A 64 4.60 -26.41 -4.40
N PRO A 65 5.03 -26.30 -5.66
CA PRO A 65 6.08 -27.13 -6.23
C PRO A 65 7.43 -26.94 -5.54
N ARG A 66 7.68 -25.73 -5.06
CA ARG A 66 8.94 -25.39 -4.37
C ARG A 66 8.66 -24.47 -3.20
N SER A 67 9.23 -24.76 -2.07
CA SER A 67 9.17 -23.89 -0.89
C SER A 67 10.56 -23.64 -0.30
N ASN A 68 10.85 -22.38 -0.04
CA ASN A 68 12.04 -21.96 0.69
C ASN A 68 11.61 -21.44 2.06
N LYS A 69 11.95 -22.14 3.14
CA LYS A 69 11.57 -21.78 4.50
C LYS A 69 12.41 -20.66 5.08
N THR A 70 13.52 -20.31 4.43
CA THR A 70 14.40 -19.25 4.84
C THR A 70 14.12 -17.96 4.07
N LEU A 71 14.58 -16.86 4.60
CA LEU A 71 14.51 -15.54 4.00
C LEU A 71 14.92 -15.56 2.53
N GLY A 72 14.12 -14.97 1.68
CA GLY A 72 14.31 -14.98 0.24
C GLY A 72 15.67 -14.50 -0.27
N CYS A 73 16.39 -13.68 0.52
CA CYS A 73 17.75 -13.27 0.22
C CYS A 73 18.81 -14.36 0.48
N MET A 74 18.47 -15.42 1.22
CA MET A 74 19.40 -16.50 1.59
C MET A 74 19.17 -17.82 0.86
N HIS A 75 18.34 -17.84 -0.18
CA HIS A 75 18.02 -19.07 -0.92
C HIS A 75 19.25 -19.73 -1.56
N TRP A 76 20.35 -19.01 -1.77
CA TRP A 76 21.60 -19.58 -2.27
C TRP A 76 22.34 -20.42 -1.25
N PHE A 77 22.09 -20.18 0.03
CA PHE A 77 22.77 -20.87 1.14
C PHE A 77 21.92 -21.96 1.78
N THR A 78 20.64 -22.04 1.47
CA THR A 78 19.71 -22.99 2.06
C THR A 78 19.05 -23.86 1.00
N PRO A 79 18.93 -25.17 1.24
CA PRO A 79 18.27 -26.07 0.31
C PRO A 79 16.82 -25.69 0.14
N VAL A 80 16.39 -25.55 -1.13
CA VAL A 80 14.99 -25.38 -1.47
C VAL A 80 14.31 -26.73 -1.38
N ASP A 81 13.22 -26.82 -0.64
CA ASP A 81 12.37 -28.02 -0.61
C ASP A 81 11.64 -28.13 -1.95
N LYS A 82 11.95 -29.17 -2.69
CA LYS A 82 11.37 -29.47 -4.00
C LYS A 82 10.22 -30.48 -3.95
N HIS A 83 9.84 -30.92 -2.75
CA HIS A 83 8.69 -31.82 -2.64
C HIS A 83 7.41 -31.00 -2.77
N PRO A 84 6.54 -31.31 -3.72
CA PRO A 84 5.28 -30.63 -3.89
C PRO A 84 4.41 -30.74 -2.64
N LYS A 85 3.76 -29.64 -2.26
CA LYS A 85 2.80 -29.59 -1.19
C LYS A 85 1.50 -29.06 -1.73
N ASP A 86 0.54 -29.94 -1.84
CA ASP A 86 -0.76 -29.65 -2.40
C ASP A 86 -1.78 -29.48 -1.27
N LYS A 87 -2.64 -28.51 -1.39
CA LYS A 87 -3.72 -28.26 -0.44
C LYS A 87 -5.01 -27.99 -1.19
N LEU A 88 -6.08 -28.53 -0.68
CA LEU A 88 -7.42 -28.35 -1.22
C LEU A 88 -8.33 -27.77 -0.15
N PHE A 89 -9.19 -26.85 -0.52
CA PHE A 89 -10.28 -26.38 0.34
C PHE A 89 -11.54 -26.17 -0.48
N GLU A 90 -12.66 -26.26 0.21
CA GLU A 90 -13.98 -25.98 -0.32
C GLU A 90 -14.73 -25.07 0.63
N LEU A 91 -15.58 -24.22 0.08
CA LEU A 91 -16.33 -23.23 0.82
C LEU A 91 -17.71 -23.07 0.21
N ASP A 92 -18.72 -23.09 1.07
CA ASP A 92 -20.10 -22.76 0.74
C ASP A 92 -20.48 -21.45 1.40
N ALA A 93 -20.90 -20.48 0.60
CA ALA A 93 -21.26 -19.15 1.07
C ALA A 93 -22.55 -18.65 0.40
N GLN A 94 -23.26 -17.81 1.12
CA GLN A 94 -24.29 -16.94 0.55
C GLN A 94 -23.69 -15.56 0.34
N VAL A 95 -23.61 -15.13 -0.91
CA VAL A 95 -23.16 -13.79 -1.28
C VAL A 95 -24.37 -12.90 -1.45
N CYS A 96 -24.47 -11.85 -0.63
CA CYS A 96 -25.47 -10.81 -0.76
C CYS A 96 -24.79 -9.57 -1.34
N TYR A 97 -25.26 -9.13 -2.50
CA TYR A 97 -24.80 -7.89 -3.15
C TYR A 97 -25.82 -6.79 -2.99
N GLU A 98 -25.35 -5.59 -2.77
CA GLU A 98 -26.11 -4.35 -2.80
C GLU A 98 -25.32 -3.28 -3.56
N ALA A 99 -26.00 -2.66 -4.52
CA ALA A 99 -25.36 -1.64 -5.36
C ALA A 99 -24.85 -0.45 -4.54
N PRO A 100 -23.75 0.16 -4.92
CA PRO A 100 -23.04 -0.04 -6.18
C PRO A 100 -21.91 -1.09 -6.12
N ASN A 101 -21.43 -1.51 -4.96
CA ASN A 101 -20.31 -2.46 -4.81
C ASN A 101 -20.21 -3.08 -3.39
N HIS A 102 -21.32 -3.18 -2.71
CA HIS A 102 -21.33 -3.75 -1.36
C HIS A 102 -21.62 -5.26 -1.44
N TYR A 103 -20.69 -6.07 -0.92
CA TYR A 103 -20.81 -7.53 -0.84
C TYR A 103 -20.75 -7.99 0.61
N LEU A 104 -21.72 -8.80 1.01
CA LEU A 104 -21.74 -9.49 2.30
C LEU A 104 -21.64 -11.00 2.05
N ASN A 105 -20.55 -11.61 2.49
CA ASN A 105 -20.28 -13.03 2.34
C ASN A 105 -20.62 -13.78 3.62
N ARG A 106 -21.70 -14.52 3.63
CA ARG A 106 -22.11 -15.38 4.76
C ARG A 106 -21.60 -16.79 4.51
N ILE A 107 -20.55 -17.19 5.19
CA ILE A 107 -19.95 -18.51 5.04
C ILE A 107 -20.78 -19.53 5.83
N ARG A 108 -21.41 -20.47 5.12
CA ARG A 108 -22.26 -21.52 5.71
C ARG A 108 -21.43 -22.74 6.12
N ALA A 109 -20.45 -23.11 5.30
CA ALA A 109 -19.62 -24.28 5.53
C ALA A 109 -18.22 -24.12 4.93
N PHE A 110 -17.26 -24.80 5.52
CA PHE A 110 -15.87 -24.83 5.09
C PHE A 110 -15.27 -26.22 5.31
N GLN A 111 -14.47 -26.69 4.35
CA GLN A 111 -13.66 -27.89 4.43
C GLN A 111 -12.27 -27.63 3.85
N ALA A 112 -11.21 -28.19 4.45
CA ALA A 112 -9.85 -28.10 3.91
C ALA A 112 -9.02 -29.32 4.27
N SER A 113 -8.09 -29.71 3.39
CA SER A 113 -7.19 -30.85 3.60
C SER A 113 -6.10 -30.58 4.65
N GLN A 114 -5.54 -29.38 4.71
CA GLN A 114 -4.41 -29.03 5.58
C GLN A 114 -4.35 -27.56 6.02
N LEU A 115 -5.39 -26.77 5.80
CA LEU A 115 -5.42 -25.37 6.22
C LEU A 115 -5.86 -25.27 7.68
N SER A 116 -5.00 -24.78 8.54
CA SER A 116 -5.29 -24.60 9.97
C SER A 116 -5.94 -23.27 10.31
N THR A 117 -6.03 -22.29 9.38
CA THR A 117 -6.52 -20.95 9.69
C THR A 117 -7.37 -20.36 8.56
N SER A 118 -8.45 -19.73 8.99
CA SER A 118 -9.47 -19.07 8.18
C SER A 118 -9.12 -17.66 7.75
N ASP A 119 -7.95 -17.12 8.16
CA ASP A 119 -7.68 -15.69 8.16
C ASP A 119 -7.53 -15.08 6.75
N HIS A 120 -7.32 -15.90 5.71
CA HIS A 120 -7.15 -15.41 4.34
C HIS A 120 -8.33 -15.73 3.41
N LEU A 121 -9.35 -16.39 3.88
CA LEU A 121 -10.49 -16.77 3.04
C LEU A 121 -11.33 -15.55 2.63
N GLN A 122 -11.31 -14.49 3.42
CA GLN A 122 -12.00 -13.24 3.09
C GLN A 122 -11.40 -12.57 1.86
N GLU A 123 -10.09 -12.65 1.71
CA GLU A 123 -9.37 -12.09 0.58
C GLU A 123 -9.72 -12.79 -0.73
N LEU A 124 -10.09 -14.07 -0.67
CA LEU A 124 -10.47 -14.85 -1.86
C LEU A 124 -11.74 -14.32 -2.53
N PHE A 125 -12.68 -13.79 -1.75
CA PHE A 125 -13.89 -13.22 -2.31
C PHE A 125 -13.64 -11.95 -3.12
N ALA A 126 -12.56 -11.23 -2.89
CA ALA A 126 -12.17 -10.08 -3.68
C ALA A 126 -11.86 -10.44 -5.15
N PHE A 127 -11.47 -11.70 -5.42
CA PHE A 127 -11.18 -12.17 -6.78
C PHE A 127 -12.42 -12.62 -7.56
N ILE A 128 -13.54 -12.83 -6.89
CA ILE A 128 -14.80 -13.27 -7.51
C ILE A 128 -15.92 -12.26 -7.36
N ASN A 129 -15.90 -11.43 -6.31
CA ASN A 129 -16.90 -10.42 -6.02
C ASN A 129 -16.50 -9.05 -6.56
N PHE A 130 -16.64 -8.86 -7.85
CA PHE A 130 -16.48 -7.57 -8.48
C PHE A 130 -17.41 -7.41 -9.68
N ASN A 131 -17.76 -6.17 -10.00
CA ASN A 131 -18.58 -5.87 -11.16
C ASN A 131 -17.68 -5.54 -12.35
N ILE A 132 -17.68 -6.40 -13.39
CA ILE A 132 -16.85 -6.19 -14.59
C ILE A 132 -17.16 -4.90 -15.34
N TYR A 133 -18.38 -4.38 -15.24
CA TYR A 133 -18.79 -3.12 -15.85
C TYR A 133 -18.32 -1.89 -15.09
N ALA A 134 -17.74 -2.07 -13.89
CA ALA A 134 -17.10 -0.96 -13.18
C ALA A 134 -15.85 -0.47 -13.92
N PRO A 135 -15.56 0.83 -13.94
CA PRO A 135 -14.37 1.37 -14.60
C PRO A 135 -13.06 0.80 -14.04
N THR A 136 -13.08 0.45 -12.77
CA THR A 136 -11.93 -0.12 -12.05
C THR A 136 -12.36 -1.25 -11.14
N ILE A 137 -11.45 -2.21 -10.92
CA ILE A 137 -11.60 -3.32 -9.99
C ILE A 137 -10.43 -3.32 -8.99
N TYR A 138 -10.49 -4.16 -7.93
CA TYR A 138 -9.46 -4.28 -6.89
C TYR A 138 -9.05 -2.92 -6.29
N ASP A 139 -9.97 -2.34 -5.50
CA ASP A 139 -9.78 -1.05 -4.80
C ASP A 139 -9.36 0.10 -5.70
N LYS A 140 -9.92 0.15 -6.90
CA LYS A 140 -9.62 1.16 -7.93
C LYS A 140 -8.17 1.11 -8.45
N GLU A 141 -7.48 -0.02 -8.26
CA GLU A 141 -6.09 -0.16 -8.71
C GLU A 141 -5.97 -0.63 -10.16
N VAL A 142 -6.91 -1.46 -10.65
CA VAL A 142 -6.86 -2.03 -12.01
C VAL A 142 -7.99 -1.49 -12.86
N ILE A 143 -7.66 -1.01 -14.07
CA ILE A 143 -8.63 -0.48 -15.04
C ILE A 143 -9.17 -1.60 -15.89
N THR A 144 -10.48 -1.63 -16.02
CA THR A 144 -11.16 -2.62 -16.87
C THR A 144 -11.13 -2.19 -18.35
N PRO A 145 -11.23 -3.13 -19.29
CA PRO A 145 -11.41 -2.81 -20.72
C PRO A 145 -12.76 -2.14 -21.03
N LEU A 146 -13.64 -2.01 -20.04
CA LEU A 146 -14.95 -1.37 -20.13
C LEU A 146 -14.98 0.04 -19.53
N ALA A 147 -13.83 0.53 -19.01
CA ALA A 147 -13.70 1.89 -18.49
C ALA A 147 -14.01 2.95 -19.58
N PRO A 148 -14.55 4.12 -19.24
CA PRO A 148 -14.87 5.18 -20.23
C PRO A 148 -13.70 5.56 -21.14
N GLU A 149 -12.47 5.58 -20.60
CA GLU A 149 -11.26 5.90 -21.35
C GLU A 149 -10.49 4.65 -21.85
N ALA A 150 -11.11 3.47 -21.85
CA ALA A 150 -10.43 2.19 -22.19
C ALA A 150 -9.73 2.23 -23.55
N THR A 151 -10.30 2.90 -24.55
CA THR A 151 -9.69 3.07 -25.89
C THR A 151 -8.37 3.84 -25.87
N SER A 152 -8.12 4.64 -24.82
CA SER A 152 -6.83 5.33 -24.62
C SER A 152 -5.76 4.41 -24.03
N TYR A 153 -6.16 3.36 -23.34
CA TYR A 153 -5.27 2.43 -22.62
C TYR A 153 -5.08 1.08 -23.30
N TYR A 154 -6.08 0.65 -24.10
CA TYR A 154 -6.10 -0.66 -24.76
C TYR A 154 -6.16 -0.54 -26.27
N ASN A 155 -5.54 -1.52 -26.94
CA ASN A 155 -5.80 -1.84 -28.34
C ASN A 155 -6.81 -2.98 -28.37
N PHE A 156 -7.81 -2.88 -29.23
CA PHE A 156 -8.82 -3.89 -29.46
C PHE A 156 -8.67 -4.48 -30.85
N SER A 157 -8.82 -5.80 -30.98
CA SER A 157 -8.85 -6.50 -32.28
C SER A 157 -9.99 -7.50 -32.32
N LEU A 158 -10.74 -7.52 -33.41
CA LEU A 158 -11.77 -8.51 -33.63
C LEU A 158 -11.12 -9.79 -34.16
N GLU A 159 -11.16 -10.87 -33.35
CA GLU A 159 -10.59 -12.19 -33.72
C GLU A 159 -11.58 -13.03 -34.49
N GLY A 160 -12.88 -12.82 -34.34
CA GLY A 160 -13.91 -13.57 -35.04
C GLY A 160 -15.32 -13.29 -34.52
N THR A 161 -16.28 -13.97 -35.11
CA THR A 161 -17.67 -13.95 -34.72
C THR A 161 -18.18 -15.40 -34.72
N SER A 162 -18.92 -15.77 -33.67
CA SER A 162 -19.52 -17.09 -33.51
C SER A 162 -21.00 -16.99 -33.19
N GLU A 163 -21.74 -18.05 -33.39
CA GLU A 163 -23.14 -18.16 -32.95
C GLU A 163 -23.23 -19.11 -31.77
N ALA A 164 -23.85 -18.67 -30.69
CA ALA A 164 -24.17 -19.48 -29.53
C ALA A 164 -25.59 -19.13 -29.04
N ASP A 165 -26.40 -20.15 -28.75
CA ASP A 165 -27.79 -20.04 -28.28
C ASP A 165 -28.66 -19.11 -29.14
N GLY A 166 -28.43 -19.09 -30.48
CA GLY A 166 -29.15 -18.21 -31.41
C GLY A 166 -28.77 -16.76 -31.36
N GLN A 167 -27.66 -16.41 -30.72
CA GLN A 167 -27.11 -15.08 -30.65
C GLN A 167 -25.71 -15.02 -31.27
N THR A 168 -25.40 -13.92 -31.91
CA THR A 168 -24.08 -13.66 -32.46
C THR A 168 -23.18 -13.13 -31.35
N LEU A 169 -22.00 -13.77 -31.17
CA LEU A 169 -20.95 -13.36 -30.24
C LEU A 169 -19.76 -12.82 -31.00
N HIS A 170 -19.36 -11.60 -30.68
CA HIS A 170 -18.11 -11.01 -31.17
C HIS A 170 -16.96 -11.35 -30.24
N HIS A 171 -15.94 -12.03 -30.76
CA HIS A 171 -14.73 -12.36 -30.03
C HIS A 171 -13.70 -11.23 -30.23
N ILE A 172 -13.45 -10.46 -29.18
CA ILE A 172 -12.58 -9.27 -29.20
C ILE A 172 -11.41 -9.52 -28.27
N ARG A 173 -10.19 -9.40 -28.79
CA ARG A 173 -8.97 -9.39 -27.99
C ARG A 173 -8.64 -7.96 -27.59
N PHE A 174 -8.19 -7.77 -26.34
CA PHE A 174 -7.70 -6.49 -25.85
C PHE A 174 -6.29 -6.63 -25.26
N THR A 175 -5.43 -5.66 -25.56
CA THR A 175 -4.05 -5.62 -25.08
C THR A 175 -3.69 -4.20 -24.64
N PRO A 176 -2.88 -4.04 -23.58
CA PRO A 176 -2.45 -2.71 -23.14
C PRO A 176 -1.63 -2.00 -24.23
N ARG A 177 -1.92 -0.73 -24.49
CA ARG A 177 -1.09 0.13 -25.38
C ARG A 177 0.31 0.34 -24.83
N LYS A 178 0.41 0.38 -23.47
CA LYS A 178 1.66 0.45 -22.72
C LYS A 178 1.58 -0.53 -21.57
N TRP A 179 2.66 -1.20 -21.28
CA TRP A 179 2.67 -2.12 -20.16
C TRP A 179 2.46 -1.36 -18.82
N SER A 180 1.58 -1.86 -17.98
CA SER A 180 1.32 -1.37 -16.65
C SER A 180 0.68 -2.47 -15.81
N GLN A 181 1.01 -2.55 -14.51
CA GLN A 181 0.32 -3.44 -13.57
C GLN A 181 -1.16 -3.10 -13.39
N LYS A 182 -1.56 -1.89 -13.77
CA LYS A 182 -2.94 -1.41 -13.69
C LYS A 182 -3.78 -1.76 -14.91
N LEU A 183 -3.19 -2.40 -15.89
CA LEU A 183 -3.84 -2.78 -17.14
C LEU A 183 -3.81 -4.29 -17.32
N LEU A 184 -4.86 -4.80 -17.94
CA LEU A 184 -5.09 -6.21 -18.19
C LEU A 184 -4.89 -6.51 -19.68
N ALA A 185 -4.61 -7.75 -20.01
CA ALA A 185 -4.70 -8.27 -21.38
C ALA A 185 -5.70 -9.42 -21.37
N GLY A 186 -6.39 -9.66 -22.50
CA GLY A 186 -7.33 -10.77 -22.53
C GLY A 186 -8.30 -10.75 -23.71
N GLU A 187 -9.44 -11.39 -23.50
CA GLU A 187 -10.44 -11.63 -24.51
C GLU A 187 -11.84 -11.37 -23.96
N LEU A 188 -12.69 -10.77 -24.78
CA LEU A 188 -14.09 -10.47 -24.49
C LEU A 188 -14.97 -11.19 -25.52
N PHE A 189 -16.04 -11.79 -25.05
CA PHE A 189 -17.11 -12.34 -25.88
C PHE A 189 -18.35 -11.46 -25.67
N VAL A 190 -18.65 -10.67 -26.67
CA VAL A 190 -19.69 -9.64 -26.62
C VAL A 190 -20.93 -10.14 -27.36
N VAL A 191 -22.07 -10.10 -26.70
CA VAL A 191 -23.36 -10.43 -27.34
C VAL A 191 -23.79 -9.31 -28.27
N ASP A 192 -23.98 -9.63 -29.55
CA ASP A 192 -24.50 -8.68 -30.54
C ASP A 192 -25.86 -8.12 -30.12
N SER A 193 -26.16 -6.90 -30.51
CA SER A 193 -27.40 -6.16 -30.22
C SER A 193 -27.66 -5.81 -28.75
N LEU A 194 -27.23 -6.63 -27.78
CA LEU A 194 -27.31 -6.33 -26.34
C LEU A 194 -26.07 -5.59 -25.83
N TRP A 195 -24.93 -5.76 -26.49
CA TRP A 195 -23.63 -5.16 -26.10
C TRP A 195 -23.21 -5.53 -24.67
N THR A 196 -23.60 -6.73 -24.22
CA THR A 196 -23.27 -7.32 -22.92
C THR A 196 -22.16 -8.35 -23.06
N ILE A 197 -21.51 -8.64 -21.97
CA ILE A 197 -20.42 -9.64 -21.90
C ILE A 197 -21.02 -11.00 -21.60
N ASP A 198 -20.76 -11.98 -22.45
CA ASP A 198 -21.05 -13.41 -22.25
C ASP A 198 -19.92 -14.09 -21.48
N ARG A 199 -18.68 -13.77 -21.85
CA ARG A 199 -17.47 -14.29 -21.21
C ARG A 199 -16.37 -13.26 -21.28
N ILE A 200 -15.55 -13.21 -20.25
CA ILE A 200 -14.32 -12.42 -20.25
C ILE A 200 -13.17 -13.25 -19.70
N ILE A 201 -12.04 -13.24 -20.39
CA ILE A 201 -10.79 -13.77 -19.90
C ILE A 201 -9.83 -12.61 -19.72
N MET A 202 -9.31 -12.44 -18.51
CA MET A 202 -8.43 -11.34 -18.16
C MET A 202 -7.17 -11.86 -17.55
N SER A 203 -6.02 -11.37 -17.98
CA SER A 203 -4.72 -11.66 -17.38
C SER A 203 -4.06 -10.37 -16.92
N GLY A 204 -3.54 -10.39 -15.73
CA GLY A 204 -2.78 -9.30 -15.11
C GLY A 204 -1.46 -9.80 -14.56
N ARG A 205 -0.56 -8.86 -14.27
CA ARG A 205 0.77 -9.18 -13.79
C ARG A 205 1.29 -8.10 -12.84
N SER A 206 1.81 -8.54 -11.71
CA SER A 206 2.65 -7.73 -10.82
C SER A 206 4.12 -8.10 -10.94
N SER A 207 4.98 -7.56 -10.09
CA SER A 207 6.41 -7.90 -10.06
C SER A 207 6.68 -9.38 -9.80
N LEU A 208 5.85 -10.01 -8.99
CA LEU A 208 6.05 -11.35 -8.43
C LEU A 208 4.95 -12.32 -8.81
N GLU A 209 3.81 -11.82 -9.26
CA GLU A 209 2.59 -12.56 -9.47
C GLU A 209 2.08 -12.40 -10.89
N GLU A 210 1.56 -13.46 -11.45
CA GLU A 210 0.77 -13.46 -12.68
C GLU A 210 -0.59 -14.07 -12.33
N PHE A 211 -1.66 -13.47 -12.80
CA PHE A 211 -3.00 -14.02 -12.59
C PHE A 211 -3.81 -14.02 -13.90
N THR A 212 -4.74 -14.94 -13.96
CA THR A 212 -5.75 -15.04 -15.01
C THR A 212 -7.10 -15.28 -14.37
N ILE A 213 -8.12 -14.60 -14.89
CA ILE A 213 -9.51 -14.74 -14.49
C ILE A 213 -10.32 -15.06 -15.74
N ASP A 214 -11.12 -16.12 -15.68
CA ASP A 214 -12.10 -16.49 -16.71
C ASP A 214 -13.49 -16.42 -16.08
N MET A 215 -14.30 -15.45 -16.46
CA MET A 215 -15.65 -15.30 -15.97
C MET A 215 -16.65 -15.55 -17.08
N ARG A 216 -17.66 -16.38 -16.76
CA ARG A 216 -18.79 -16.68 -17.63
C ARG A 216 -20.07 -16.13 -17.05
N PHE A 217 -20.85 -15.51 -17.92
CA PHE A 217 -22.10 -14.89 -17.57
C PHE A 217 -23.25 -15.72 -18.17
N SER A 218 -24.34 -15.77 -17.50
CA SER A 218 -25.53 -16.40 -18.01
C SER A 218 -26.70 -15.43 -18.00
N ARG A 219 -27.54 -15.58 -19.00
CA ARG A 219 -28.79 -14.81 -19.11
C ARG A 219 -29.79 -15.35 -18.10
N LEU A 220 -30.05 -14.56 -17.07
CA LEU A 220 -31.03 -14.86 -16.05
C LEU A 220 -32.41 -14.31 -16.41
N LYS A 221 -33.40 -14.61 -15.62
CA LYS A 221 -34.74 -14.01 -15.78
C LYS A 221 -34.62 -12.50 -15.97
N ASN A 222 -35.34 -11.96 -16.97
CA ASN A 222 -35.37 -10.53 -17.30
C ASN A 222 -34.14 -9.97 -18.05
N ASP A 223 -33.45 -10.76 -18.83
CA ASP A 223 -32.35 -10.35 -19.73
C ASP A 223 -31.11 -9.75 -19.01
N LEU A 224 -30.93 -10.07 -17.73
CA LEU A 224 -29.72 -9.73 -17.00
C LEU A 224 -28.66 -10.80 -17.19
N LEU A 225 -27.47 -10.42 -17.62
CA LEU A 225 -26.31 -11.30 -17.59
C LEU A 225 -25.54 -11.06 -16.29
N LEU A 226 -25.45 -12.09 -15.45
CA LEU A 226 -24.67 -12.10 -14.22
C LEU A 226 -23.64 -13.22 -14.24
N PRO A 227 -22.50 -13.08 -13.55
CA PRO A 227 -21.48 -14.12 -13.52
C PRO A 227 -22.02 -15.37 -12.83
N VAL A 228 -21.99 -16.50 -13.51
CA VAL A 228 -22.39 -17.81 -12.96
C VAL A 228 -21.22 -18.70 -12.63
N GLN A 229 -20.06 -18.41 -13.22
CA GLN A 229 -18.83 -19.13 -13.00
C GLN A 229 -17.66 -18.14 -13.06
N ALA A 230 -16.69 -18.28 -12.14
CA ALA A 230 -15.43 -17.59 -12.15
C ALA A 230 -14.29 -18.57 -11.86
N ASP A 231 -13.34 -18.68 -12.77
CA ASP A 231 -12.12 -19.46 -12.61
C ASP A 231 -10.97 -18.46 -12.46
N PHE A 232 -10.24 -18.53 -11.36
CA PHE A 232 -9.09 -17.70 -11.08
C PHE A 232 -7.85 -18.56 -10.94
N GLN A 233 -6.77 -18.17 -11.61
CA GLN A 233 -5.47 -18.80 -11.46
C GLN A 233 -4.43 -17.73 -11.15
N MET A 234 -3.62 -17.95 -10.11
CA MET A 234 -2.51 -17.09 -9.73
C MET A 234 -1.23 -17.90 -9.64
N ARG A 235 -0.15 -17.34 -10.14
CA ARG A 235 1.20 -17.91 -10.02
C ARG A 235 2.12 -16.89 -9.37
N PHE A 236 2.67 -17.28 -8.24
CA PHE A 236 3.73 -16.56 -7.54
C PHE A 236 5.06 -17.30 -7.75
N ASP A 237 6.11 -16.60 -8.18
CA ASP A 237 7.45 -17.19 -8.38
C ASP A 237 8.52 -16.20 -7.95
N ALA A 238 8.95 -16.32 -6.70
CA ALA A 238 9.99 -15.45 -6.14
C ALA A 238 10.74 -16.12 -4.98
N PHE A 239 12.00 -15.74 -4.81
CA PHE A 239 12.86 -16.10 -3.69
C PHE A 239 12.97 -17.62 -3.44
N GLY A 240 12.93 -18.42 -4.52
CA GLY A 240 12.97 -19.88 -4.43
C GLY A 240 11.64 -20.53 -4.05
N ASN A 241 10.57 -19.73 -3.87
CA ASN A 241 9.21 -20.23 -3.70
C ASN A 241 8.48 -20.19 -5.04
N GLN A 242 7.67 -21.20 -5.28
CA GLN A 242 6.71 -21.23 -6.38
C GLN A 242 5.37 -21.70 -5.81
N ILE A 243 4.35 -20.87 -5.99
CA ILE A 243 2.99 -21.13 -5.52
C ILE A 243 2.05 -20.92 -6.69
N ILE A 244 1.19 -21.90 -6.94
CA ILE A 244 0.12 -21.81 -7.92
C ILE A 244 -1.19 -21.97 -7.15
N THR A 245 -2.06 -20.98 -7.26
CA THR A 245 -3.38 -20.99 -6.64
C THR A 245 -4.42 -21.03 -7.74
N GLU A 246 -5.33 -21.98 -7.66
CA GLU A 246 -6.48 -22.10 -8.55
C GLU A 246 -7.75 -22.02 -7.73
N LEU A 247 -8.67 -21.15 -8.13
CA LEU A 247 -9.99 -21.01 -7.51
C LEU A 247 -11.05 -21.25 -8.59
N HIS A 248 -12.03 -22.03 -8.26
CA HIS A 248 -13.21 -22.23 -9.05
C HIS A 248 -14.42 -21.82 -8.24
N ALA A 249 -15.21 -20.88 -8.73
CA ALA A 249 -16.43 -20.42 -8.10
C ALA A 249 -17.63 -20.66 -9.01
N ALA A 250 -18.67 -21.28 -8.47
CA ALA A 250 -19.97 -21.44 -9.13
C ALA A 250 -21.03 -20.68 -8.34
N MET A 251 -21.84 -19.85 -9.03
CA MET A 251 -22.82 -18.96 -8.42
C MET A 251 -24.22 -19.27 -8.93
N ARG A 252 -25.17 -19.41 -8.01
CA ARG A 252 -26.59 -19.62 -8.30
C ARG A 252 -27.42 -18.53 -7.63
N TYR A 253 -28.06 -17.71 -8.43
CA TYR A 253 -28.85 -16.58 -7.95
C TYR A 253 -30.21 -17.02 -7.47
N THR A 254 -30.59 -16.61 -6.26
CA THR A 254 -31.89 -16.92 -5.64
C THR A 254 -32.85 -15.75 -5.70
N HIS A 255 -32.34 -14.53 -5.42
CA HIS A 255 -33.14 -13.32 -5.44
C HIS A 255 -32.37 -12.23 -6.20
N ILE A 256 -33.06 -11.54 -7.11
CA ILE A 256 -32.49 -10.43 -7.88
C ILE A 256 -33.50 -9.30 -7.90
N THR A 257 -33.09 -8.13 -7.41
CA THR A 257 -33.85 -6.89 -7.51
C THR A 257 -33.18 -5.98 -8.53
N ARG A 258 -33.92 -5.55 -9.53
CA ARG A 258 -33.44 -4.58 -10.53
C ARG A 258 -33.46 -3.18 -9.96
N GLN A 259 -32.48 -2.41 -10.31
CA GLN A 259 -32.50 -0.98 -10.12
C GLN A 259 -33.40 -0.39 -11.22
N LEU A 260 -34.56 0.11 -10.82
CA LEU A 260 -35.33 1.00 -11.70
C LEU A 260 -34.54 2.30 -11.85
N PRO A 261 -34.52 2.92 -13.07
CA PRO A 261 -33.89 4.22 -13.23
C PRO A 261 -34.59 5.21 -12.28
N GLN A 262 -34.04 5.41 -11.12
CA GLN A 262 -34.45 6.51 -10.24
C GLN A 262 -33.69 7.75 -10.69
N PRO A 263 -34.34 8.92 -10.74
CA PRO A 263 -33.60 10.16 -10.85
C PRO A 263 -32.59 10.18 -9.71
N ASP A 264 -31.35 10.54 -10.03
CA ASP A 264 -30.24 10.60 -9.09
C ASP A 264 -30.68 11.24 -7.76
N GLN A 265 -31.01 10.42 -6.77
CA GLN A 265 -31.09 10.91 -5.42
C GLN A 265 -29.66 11.11 -4.97
N PRO A 266 -29.22 12.36 -4.72
CA PRO A 266 -27.88 12.60 -4.22
C PRO A 266 -27.70 11.78 -2.94
N ALA A 267 -26.60 11.05 -2.87
CA ALA A 267 -26.24 10.35 -1.64
C ALA A 267 -26.34 11.32 -0.47
N SER A 268 -26.93 10.90 0.65
CA SER A 268 -27.13 11.74 1.84
C SER A 268 -25.82 12.39 2.34
N ASN A 269 -24.68 11.76 2.03
CA ASN A 269 -23.35 12.31 2.22
C ASN A 269 -22.43 11.83 1.08
N PRO A 270 -22.08 12.69 0.10
CA PRO A 270 -21.24 12.31 -1.04
C PRO A 270 -19.78 11.99 -0.64
N LEU A 271 -19.36 12.29 0.58
CA LEU A 271 -18.01 12.00 1.09
C LEU A 271 -17.92 10.63 1.76
N ASP A 272 -19.05 9.97 2.03
CA ASP A 272 -19.12 8.64 2.60
C ASP A 272 -19.17 7.60 1.47
N GLU A 273 -18.07 6.90 1.29
CA GLU A 273 -17.92 5.86 0.26
C GLU A 273 -18.09 4.44 0.82
N THR A 274 -18.56 4.29 2.06
CA THR A 274 -18.69 2.98 2.74
C THR A 274 -19.40 1.93 1.88
N ARG A 275 -20.44 2.31 1.16
CA ARG A 275 -21.21 1.43 0.26
C ARG A 275 -20.41 0.89 -0.94
N TYR A 276 -19.21 1.42 -1.21
CA TYR A 276 -18.34 0.96 -2.30
C TYR A 276 -17.28 -0.04 -1.84
N TYR A 277 -17.23 -0.35 -0.55
CA TYR A 277 -16.24 -1.25 0.03
C TYR A 277 -16.88 -2.52 0.57
N THR A 278 -16.19 -3.63 0.39
CA THR A 278 -16.67 -4.95 0.78
C THR A 278 -16.64 -5.10 2.29
N VAL A 279 -17.70 -5.63 2.86
CA VAL A 279 -17.79 -5.91 4.29
C VAL A 279 -17.84 -7.41 4.55
N THR A 280 -17.02 -7.83 5.46
CA THR A 280 -16.92 -9.00 6.34
C THR A 280 -17.75 -10.25 6.05
N SER A 281 -17.09 -11.39 6.28
CA SER A 281 -17.65 -12.72 6.37
C SER A 281 -17.96 -13.13 7.82
N ASP A 282 -18.99 -13.93 8.00
CA ASP A 282 -19.33 -14.59 9.26
C ASP A 282 -18.25 -15.61 9.67
N SER A 283 -18.30 -16.08 10.91
CA SER A 283 -17.41 -17.12 11.45
C SER A 283 -17.56 -18.43 10.66
N LEU A 284 -16.41 -19.05 10.33
CA LEU A 284 -16.34 -20.32 9.62
C LEU A 284 -16.91 -21.48 10.43
N ARG A 285 -17.77 -22.27 9.78
CA ARG A 285 -18.24 -23.54 10.30
C ARG A 285 -17.58 -24.67 9.50
N TYR A 286 -16.76 -25.47 10.18
CA TYR A 286 -16.17 -26.66 9.58
C TYR A 286 -17.26 -27.73 9.35
N GLU A 287 -17.36 -28.26 8.11
CA GLU A 287 -18.33 -29.28 7.72
C GLU A 287 -17.58 -30.46 7.07
N PRO A 288 -17.38 -31.57 7.79
CA PRO A 288 -16.62 -32.72 7.28
C PRO A 288 -17.46 -33.71 6.46
N ASN A 289 -18.76 -33.49 6.27
CA ASN A 289 -19.63 -34.46 5.61
C ASN A 289 -19.39 -34.49 4.08
N PRO A 290 -18.86 -35.58 3.50
CA PRO A 290 -18.60 -35.67 2.06
C PRO A 290 -19.87 -35.57 1.20
N ALA A 291 -21.03 -36.03 1.70
CA ALA A 291 -22.30 -35.99 0.96
C ALA A 291 -22.78 -34.52 0.82
N TYR A 292 -22.54 -33.69 1.81
CA TYR A 292 -22.84 -32.26 1.73
C TYR A 292 -22.11 -31.60 0.56
N TRP A 293 -20.80 -31.82 0.47
CA TRP A 293 -19.96 -31.24 -0.58
C TRP A 293 -20.26 -31.83 -1.95
N ALA A 294 -20.55 -33.15 -2.03
CA ALA A 294 -20.89 -33.79 -3.30
C ALA A 294 -22.16 -33.20 -3.93
N ALA A 295 -23.09 -32.73 -3.12
CA ALA A 295 -24.32 -32.08 -3.59
C ALA A 295 -24.10 -30.64 -4.10
N LEU A 296 -23.04 -29.96 -3.65
CA LEU A 296 -22.72 -28.59 -4.03
C LEU A 296 -21.81 -28.50 -5.24
N ARG A 297 -20.98 -29.52 -5.46
CA ARG A 297 -20.01 -29.54 -6.57
C ARG A 297 -20.71 -29.60 -7.91
N ASP A 298 -20.31 -28.74 -8.81
CA ASP A 298 -20.68 -28.82 -10.23
C ASP A 298 -19.91 -29.91 -10.98
N LYS A 299 -18.69 -30.23 -10.48
CA LYS A 299 -17.81 -31.30 -10.98
C LYS A 299 -17.29 -32.14 -9.82
N PRO A 300 -17.27 -33.50 -9.97
CA PRO A 300 -16.69 -34.36 -8.94
C PRO A 300 -15.19 -34.08 -8.78
N LEU A 301 -14.66 -34.35 -7.59
CA LEU A 301 -13.23 -34.27 -7.34
C LEU A 301 -12.49 -35.30 -8.20
N SER A 302 -11.32 -34.94 -8.69
CA SER A 302 -10.39 -35.89 -9.30
C SER A 302 -9.84 -36.86 -8.24
N PRO A 303 -9.35 -38.04 -8.61
CA PRO A 303 -8.73 -38.97 -7.64
C PRO A 303 -7.57 -38.34 -6.85
N ALA A 304 -6.80 -37.44 -7.47
CA ALA A 304 -5.73 -36.72 -6.83
C ALA A 304 -6.23 -35.72 -5.77
N GLU A 305 -7.30 -34.98 -6.06
CA GLU A 305 -7.94 -34.04 -5.12
C GLU A 305 -8.59 -34.82 -3.94
N GLN A 306 -9.22 -35.95 -4.21
CA GLN A 306 -9.80 -36.78 -3.16
C GLN A 306 -8.73 -37.31 -2.20
N ALA A 307 -7.60 -37.76 -2.73
CA ALA A 307 -6.48 -38.24 -1.92
C ALA A 307 -5.91 -37.19 -0.95
N LEU A 308 -6.10 -35.88 -1.22
CA LEU A 308 -5.66 -34.82 -0.30
C LEU A 308 -6.55 -34.76 0.96
N TYR A 309 -7.82 -35.08 0.86
CA TYR A 309 -8.71 -35.18 2.04
C TYR A 309 -8.47 -36.46 2.86
N ASP A 310 -8.01 -37.52 2.19
CA ASP A 310 -7.74 -38.81 2.85
C ASP A 310 -6.38 -38.82 3.62
N GLN A 311 -5.56 -37.78 3.45
CA GLN A 311 -4.30 -37.65 4.18
C GLN A 311 -4.56 -37.25 5.65
N PRO A 312 -3.92 -37.92 6.62
CA PRO A 312 -4.06 -37.53 8.03
C PRO A 312 -3.55 -36.11 8.25
N LEU A 313 -4.32 -35.34 9.05
CA LEU A 313 -3.89 -34.00 9.45
C LEU A 313 -2.53 -34.03 10.15
N PRO A 314 -1.61 -33.08 9.86
CA PRO A 314 -0.24 -33.08 10.35
C PRO A 314 -0.07 -32.94 11.88
N ASP A 315 -1.15 -32.84 12.67
CA ASP A 315 -1.09 -32.79 14.14
C ASP A 315 -0.74 -34.13 14.80
N SER A 316 -0.66 -35.21 14.02
CA SER A 316 -0.02 -36.45 14.43
C SER A 316 1.36 -36.53 13.81
N ALA A 317 2.31 -35.74 14.31
CA ALA A 317 3.72 -35.99 14.00
C ALA A 317 4.06 -37.43 14.38
N PRO A 318 4.66 -38.25 13.48
CA PRO A 318 5.07 -39.57 13.82
C PRO A 318 6.07 -39.47 14.97
N ALA A 319 5.90 -40.34 15.99
CA ALA A 319 6.74 -40.37 17.18
C ALA A 319 8.24 -40.66 16.91
N ASP A 320 8.61 -40.87 15.64
CA ASP A 320 9.97 -41.15 15.18
C ASP A 320 10.61 -40.00 14.41
N SER A 321 10.33 -38.74 14.78
CA SER A 321 11.13 -37.63 14.23
C SER A 321 12.57 -37.73 14.75
N SER A 322 13.54 -37.77 13.84
CA SER A 322 14.96 -37.79 14.20
C SER A 322 15.28 -36.55 15.06
N LEU A 323 16.27 -36.66 15.97
CA LEU A 323 16.73 -35.52 16.78
C LEU A 323 17.05 -34.29 15.88
N LEU A 324 17.56 -34.55 14.67
CA LEU A 324 17.79 -33.49 13.65
C LEU A 324 16.53 -32.77 13.23
N ASP A 325 15.40 -33.47 13.04
CA ASP A 325 14.12 -32.84 12.69
C ASP A 325 13.53 -32.03 13.84
N GLN A 326 13.71 -32.51 15.09
CA GLN A 326 13.34 -31.74 16.29
C GLN A 326 14.17 -30.46 16.42
N TYR A 327 15.51 -30.55 16.20
CA TYR A 327 16.38 -29.36 16.19
C TYR A 327 16.06 -28.41 15.02
N ALA A 328 15.76 -28.92 13.83
CA ALA A 328 15.35 -28.11 12.69
C ALA A 328 14.01 -27.41 12.96
N HIS A 329 13.05 -28.08 13.58
CA HIS A 329 11.77 -27.52 13.98
C HIS A 329 11.93 -26.45 15.08
N LEU A 330 12.74 -26.71 16.10
CA LEU A 330 13.12 -25.72 17.12
C LEU A 330 13.85 -24.52 16.49
N GLY A 331 14.79 -24.77 15.58
CA GLY A 331 15.47 -23.74 14.83
C GLY A 331 14.51 -22.86 14.03
N THR A 332 13.53 -23.45 13.35
CA THR A 332 12.50 -22.73 12.61
C THR A 332 11.61 -21.92 13.54
N GLN A 333 11.20 -22.47 14.68
CA GLN A 333 10.40 -21.74 15.67
C GLN A 333 11.16 -20.54 16.27
N LEU A 334 12.46 -20.70 16.51
CA LEU A 334 13.29 -19.63 17.06
C LEU A 334 13.58 -18.51 16.04
N THR A 335 13.65 -18.84 14.76
CA THR A 335 14.01 -17.88 13.69
C THR A 335 12.80 -17.26 13.00
N SER A 336 11.62 -17.85 13.13
CA SER A 336 10.40 -17.34 12.48
C SER A 336 9.59 -16.42 13.38
N THR A 337 8.82 -15.55 12.76
CA THR A 337 7.81 -14.74 13.44
C THR A 337 6.68 -15.63 13.95
N VAL A 338 6.33 -15.50 15.22
CA VAL A 338 5.25 -16.25 15.87
C VAL A 338 3.99 -15.40 15.91
N ASN A 339 2.94 -15.84 15.22
CA ASN A 339 1.62 -15.23 15.27
C ASN A 339 0.67 -16.14 16.06
N ARG A 340 -0.04 -15.57 17.04
CA ARG A 340 -1.06 -16.26 17.82
C ARG A 340 -2.30 -15.40 17.94
N ASN A 341 -3.45 -15.97 17.59
CA ASN A 341 -4.75 -15.33 17.69
C ASN A 341 -5.58 -16.04 18.75
N TYR A 342 -5.97 -15.29 19.79
CA TYR A 342 -6.81 -15.75 20.88
C TYR A 342 -8.09 -14.91 20.93
N LYS A 343 -9.14 -15.36 20.26
CA LYS A 343 -10.43 -14.61 20.20
C LYS A 343 -10.24 -13.12 19.89
N THR A 344 -10.16 -12.29 20.92
CA THR A 344 -10.00 -10.83 20.84
C THR A 344 -8.57 -10.33 20.95
N ILE A 345 -7.61 -11.22 21.26
CA ILE A 345 -6.20 -10.86 21.43
C ILE A 345 -5.39 -11.44 20.28
N ARG A 346 -4.65 -10.58 19.61
CA ARG A 346 -3.65 -10.97 18.59
C ARG A 346 -2.26 -10.71 19.14
N MET A 347 -1.38 -11.70 19.04
CA MET A 347 0.00 -11.60 19.44
C MET A 347 0.90 -11.90 18.25
N LYS A 348 1.83 -10.99 17.97
CA LYS A 348 2.88 -11.18 16.97
C LYS A 348 4.23 -10.94 17.64
N TYR A 349 5.09 -11.95 17.62
CA TYR A 349 6.43 -11.87 18.16
C TYR A 349 7.46 -12.09 17.04
N SER A 350 8.51 -11.27 17.01
CA SER A 350 9.49 -11.25 15.90
C SER A 350 10.34 -12.51 15.76
N GLY A 351 10.36 -13.39 16.75
CA GLY A 351 11.24 -14.57 16.80
C GLY A 351 12.60 -14.27 17.45
N LEU A 352 13.06 -15.19 18.30
CA LEU A 352 14.25 -14.96 19.16
C LEU A 352 15.56 -14.83 18.36
N LEU A 353 15.72 -15.56 17.28
CA LEU A 353 16.94 -15.59 16.45
C LEU A 353 16.66 -15.14 15.01
N ASN A 354 15.68 -14.31 14.82
CA ASN A 354 15.29 -13.84 13.49
C ASN A 354 16.34 -12.89 12.89
N PRO A 355 17.02 -13.27 11.80
CA PRO A 355 18.06 -12.43 11.19
C PRO A 355 17.56 -11.08 10.69
N LEU A 356 16.23 -10.94 10.39
CA LEU A 356 15.61 -9.67 10.01
C LEU A 356 15.60 -8.64 11.13
N GLN A 357 15.88 -9.07 12.35
CA GLN A 357 15.99 -8.18 13.50
C GLN A 357 17.40 -7.61 13.68
N LEU A 358 18.36 -8.01 12.84
CA LEU A 358 19.67 -7.42 12.75
C LEU A 358 19.61 -6.16 11.87
N SER A 359 20.21 -5.10 12.35
CA SER A 359 20.41 -3.87 11.58
C SER A 359 21.84 -3.37 11.76
N TYR A 360 22.34 -2.66 10.76
CA TYR A 360 23.65 -2.03 10.82
C TYR A 360 23.50 -0.55 10.45
N ASP A 361 24.06 0.29 11.27
CA ASP A 361 24.19 1.73 11.08
C ASP A 361 25.63 2.14 11.34
N SER A 362 26.12 3.16 10.62
CA SER A 362 27.51 3.62 10.77
C SER A 362 27.80 4.19 12.16
N GLU A 363 26.81 4.82 12.79
CA GLU A 363 26.93 5.44 14.10
C GLU A 363 26.78 4.40 15.23
N ASP A 364 25.73 3.60 15.17
CA ASP A 364 25.38 2.63 16.22
C ASP A 364 26.07 1.28 16.04
N GLY A 365 26.59 1.01 14.84
CA GLY A 365 27.18 -0.27 14.46
C GLY A 365 26.11 -1.34 14.27
N LEU A 366 26.48 -2.57 14.54
CA LEU A 366 25.54 -3.70 14.52
C LEU A 366 24.56 -3.56 15.69
N ALA A 367 23.28 -3.73 15.41
CA ALA A 367 22.22 -3.74 16.39
C ALA A 367 21.33 -4.98 16.19
N TYR A 368 20.85 -5.53 17.28
CA TYR A 368 19.86 -6.61 17.28
C TYR A 368 18.66 -6.20 18.12
N LYS A 369 17.45 -6.34 17.57
CA LYS A 369 16.22 -5.98 18.29
C LYS A 369 15.24 -7.14 18.38
N GLN A 370 14.40 -7.08 19.39
CA GLN A 370 13.26 -7.95 19.60
C GLN A 370 12.01 -7.11 19.72
N GLU A 371 10.94 -7.52 19.08
CA GLU A 371 9.66 -6.83 19.17
C GLU A 371 8.50 -7.79 19.42
N LEU A 372 7.58 -7.35 20.25
CA LEU A 372 6.33 -8.02 20.56
C LEU A 372 5.19 -7.05 20.25
N ARG A 373 4.22 -7.48 19.47
CA ARG A 373 2.99 -6.71 19.19
C ARG A 373 1.81 -7.46 19.79
N LEU A 374 1.16 -6.83 20.74
CA LEU A 374 -0.09 -7.30 21.31
C LEU A 374 -1.19 -6.33 20.91
N SER A 375 -2.29 -6.86 20.42
CA SER A 375 -3.49 -6.07 20.18
C SER A 375 -4.70 -6.74 20.77
N HIS A 376 -5.51 -5.98 21.47
CA HIS A 376 -6.79 -6.42 22.03
C HIS A 376 -7.91 -5.58 21.45
N THR A 377 -8.90 -6.25 20.85
CA THR A 377 -10.06 -5.59 20.26
C THR A 377 -11.24 -5.73 21.21
N TYR A 378 -11.82 -4.61 21.59
CA TYR A 378 -13.02 -4.49 22.40
C TYR A 378 -14.28 -4.34 21.54
N THR A 379 -15.42 -4.20 22.18
CA THR A 379 -16.68 -3.86 21.50
C THR A 379 -16.58 -2.52 20.75
N HIS A 380 -17.31 -2.39 19.63
CA HIS A 380 -17.30 -1.22 18.75
C HIS A 380 -15.92 -0.93 18.14
N ASP A 381 -15.18 -1.96 17.79
CA ASP A 381 -13.86 -1.92 17.14
C ASP A 381 -12.81 -1.07 17.87
N ARG A 382 -13.03 -0.78 19.17
CA ARG A 382 -12.01 -0.15 20.01
C ARG A 382 -10.83 -1.08 20.14
N GLN A 383 -9.61 -0.54 20.04
CA GLN A 383 -8.42 -1.38 20.05
C GLN A 383 -7.34 -0.81 20.98
N LEU A 384 -6.76 -1.68 21.80
CA LEU A 384 -5.54 -1.39 22.56
C LEU A 384 -4.38 -2.15 21.90
N ARG A 385 -3.38 -1.41 21.46
CA ARG A 385 -2.13 -1.97 20.90
C ARG A 385 -0.99 -1.67 21.85
N PHE A 386 -0.25 -2.71 22.20
CA PHE A 386 0.94 -2.62 23.03
C PHE A 386 2.13 -3.21 22.28
N HIS A 387 3.14 -2.38 22.02
CA HIS A 387 4.28 -2.72 21.19
C HIS A 387 5.59 -2.37 21.89
N PRO A 388 6.13 -3.26 22.73
CA PRO A 388 7.48 -3.16 23.26
C PRO A 388 8.52 -3.65 22.25
N GLU A 389 9.58 -2.86 22.12
CA GLU A 389 10.79 -3.17 21.37
C GLU A 389 11.99 -3.12 22.32
N VAL A 390 12.83 -4.14 22.28
CA VAL A 390 14.08 -4.21 23.06
C VAL A 390 15.22 -4.53 22.11
N GLY A 391 16.22 -3.69 22.04
CA GLY A 391 17.38 -3.86 21.18
C GLY A 391 18.70 -3.72 21.92
N TYR A 392 19.77 -4.28 21.36
CA TYR A 392 21.12 -4.13 21.87
C TYR A 392 22.05 -3.59 20.79
N LEU A 393 22.72 -2.49 21.11
CA LEU A 393 23.69 -1.82 20.24
C LEU A 393 25.08 -2.32 20.58
N PHE A 394 25.68 -3.16 19.73
CA PHE A 394 26.94 -3.84 20.04
C PHE A 394 28.12 -2.87 20.13
N LYS A 395 28.22 -1.88 19.23
CA LYS A 395 29.29 -0.89 19.23
C LYS A 395 29.30 -0.03 20.49
N LYS A 396 28.11 0.41 20.93
CA LYS A 396 27.93 1.28 22.10
C LYS A 396 27.72 0.50 23.40
N LYS A 397 27.58 -0.83 23.34
CA LYS A 397 27.28 -1.73 24.48
C LYS A 397 26.06 -1.26 25.29
N GLN A 398 24.98 -0.91 24.62
CA GLN A 398 23.81 -0.30 25.24
C GLN A 398 22.53 -1.03 24.90
N LEU A 399 21.64 -1.12 25.89
CA LEU A 399 20.28 -1.60 25.72
C LEU A 399 19.38 -0.45 25.27
N ARG A 400 18.66 -0.67 24.17
CA ARG A 400 17.64 0.23 23.64
C ARG A 400 16.28 -0.34 23.92
N VAL A 401 15.40 0.43 24.54
CA VAL A 401 14.03 0.04 24.86
C VAL A 401 13.08 1.09 24.30
N LYS A 402 12.04 0.64 23.61
CA LYS A 402 10.95 1.50 23.18
C LYS A 402 9.64 0.78 23.45
N ILE A 403 8.72 1.45 24.10
CA ILE A 403 7.37 0.97 24.39
C ILE A 403 6.39 1.94 23.75
N THR A 404 5.59 1.44 22.82
CA THR A 404 4.50 2.18 22.21
C THR A 404 3.18 1.57 22.67
N THR A 405 2.29 2.38 23.19
CA THR A 405 0.95 1.97 23.58
C THR A 405 -0.06 2.89 22.92
N ASP A 406 -0.91 2.33 22.10
CA ASP A 406 -1.96 3.06 21.38
C ASP A 406 -3.33 2.55 21.82
N TRP A 407 -4.14 3.43 22.31
CA TRP A 407 -5.52 3.15 22.66
C TRP A 407 -6.48 3.90 21.75
N GLU A 408 -7.05 3.18 20.79
CA GLU A 408 -8.10 3.65 19.87
C GLU A 408 -9.44 3.57 20.60
N TYR A 409 -9.81 4.66 21.28
CA TYR A 409 -10.98 4.70 22.15
C TYR A 409 -12.26 5.13 21.43
N LEU A 410 -12.16 5.82 20.30
CA LEU A 410 -13.28 6.32 19.51
C LEU A 410 -12.96 6.16 17.99
N PRO A 411 -13.03 4.93 17.45
CA PRO A 411 -12.63 4.64 16.07
C PRO A 411 -13.49 5.38 15.03
N GLU A 412 -14.76 5.67 15.34
CA GLU A 412 -15.67 6.43 14.47
C GLU A 412 -15.19 7.88 14.19
N ARG A 413 -14.42 8.45 15.10
CA ARG A 413 -13.81 9.78 14.99
C ARG A 413 -12.30 9.75 15.04
N MET A 414 -11.69 8.62 14.70
CA MET A 414 -10.24 8.44 14.71
C MET A 414 -9.60 8.86 16.06
N GLY A 415 -10.38 8.71 17.16
CA GLY A 415 -9.96 9.07 18.52
C GLY A 415 -8.95 8.07 19.05
N GLN A 416 -7.71 8.52 19.27
CA GLN A 416 -6.59 7.68 19.69
C GLN A 416 -5.74 8.40 20.72
N LEU A 417 -5.41 7.70 21.81
CA LEU A 417 -4.42 8.09 22.79
C LEU A 417 -3.16 7.24 22.59
N SER A 418 -2.02 7.90 22.41
CA SER A 418 -0.72 7.25 22.17
C SER A 418 0.28 7.63 23.25
N LEU A 419 0.93 6.64 23.85
CA LEU A 419 2.03 6.79 24.79
C LEU A 419 3.27 6.10 24.23
N ILE A 420 4.35 6.86 24.09
CA ILE A 420 5.66 6.36 23.68
C ILE A 420 6.65 6.62 24.81
N LEU A 421 7.31 5.58 25.27
CA LEU A 421 8.42 5.65 26.22
C LEU A 421 9.63 5.02 25.56
N ALA A 422 10.75 5.73 25.48
CA ALA A 422 11.93 5.16 24.86
C ALA A 422 13.23 5.72 25.45
N ASN A 423 14.29 4.92 25.33
CA ASN A 423 15.66 5.38 25.47
C ASN A 423 16.35 5.30 24.11
N ASP A 424 17.12 6.31 23.79
CA ASP A 424 17.92 6.39 22.58
C ASP A 424 19.21 7.16 22.87
N ASN A 425 20.13 7.13 21.91
CA ASN A 425 21.32 7.98 22.03
C ASN A 425 21.24 9.03 20.92
N GLN A 426 21.44 10.26 21.32
CA GLN A 426 21.58 11.35 20.39
C GLN A 426 23.08 11.63 20.25
N THR A 427 23.67 11.19 19.15
CA THR A 427 25.08 11.39 18.83
C THR A 427 25.25 12.61 17.94
N PHE A 428 26.33 13.30 18.17
CA PHE A 428 26.80 14.41 17.35
C PHE A 428 28.24 14.10 16.97
N SER A 429 28.59 14.10 15.68
CA SER A 429 29.97 13.91 15.26
C SER A 429 30.84 15.09 15.71
N SER A 430 32.16 14.90 15.82
CA SER A 430 33.12 15.99 16.15
C SER A 430 33.03 17.14 15.15
N ASP A 431 32.86 16.84 13.87
CA ASP A 431 32.71 17.82 12.80
C ASP A 431 31.41 18.62 12.92
N HIS A 432 30.33 17.98 13.34
CA HIS A 432 29.07 18.64 13.70
C HIS A 432 29.23 19.63 14.83
N MET A 433 29.93 19.21 15.87
CA MET A 433 30.14 20.03 17.06
C MET A 433 30.95 21.27 16.73
N ALA A 434 32.00 21.17 15.92
CA ALA A 434 32.83 22.31 15.49
C ALA A 434 32.02 23.34 14.68
N ARG A 435 31.10 22.88 13.80
CA ARG A 435 30.28 23.78 12.99
C ARG A 435 29.08 24.37 13.73
N ILE A 436 28.46 23.62 14.64
CA ILE A 436 27.47 24.18 15.55
C ILE A 436 28.08 25.29 16.39
N ASP A 437 29.29 25.12 16.87
CA ASP A 437 30.07 26.15 17.59
C ASP A 437 30.31 27.42 16.74
N GLU A 438 30.65 27.24 15.47
CA GLU A 438 30.84 28.38 14.53
C GLU A 438 29.51 29.10 14.27
N LEU A 439 28.39 28.38 14.12
CA LEU A 439 27.06 28.97 13.93
C LEU A 439 26.54 29.67 15.17
N LEU A 440 26.77 29.11 16.34
CA LEU A 440 26.40 29.74 17.62
C LEU A 440 27.26 30.98 17.90
N LYS A 441 28.51 30.99 17.50
CA LYS A 441 29.38 32.19 17.56
C LYS A 441 28.85 33.33 16.69
N GLN A 442 28.25 33.00 15.54
CA GLN A 442 27.67 34.02 14.65
C GLN A 442 26.32 34.55 15.17
N GLN A 443 25.63 33.81 16.01
CA GLN A 443 24.30 34.18 16.52
C GLN A 443 24.28 34.75 17.95
N ALA A 444 25.29 34.46 18.72
CA ALA A 444 25.36 34.93 20.11
C ALA A 444 26.58 35.82 20.33
N ASP A 445 26.39 36.96 21.04
CA ASP A 445 27.43 37.75 21.67
C ASP A 445 28.23 36.97 22.73
N GLN A 446 28.21 35.64 22.70
CA GLN A 446 28.93 34.77 23.63
C GLN A 446 30.37 34.55 23.15
N LYS A 447 31.22 35.48 23.47
CA LYS A 447 32.65 35.35 23.31
C LYS A 447 33.19 34.18 24.15
N GLY A 448 33.73 33.15 23.47
CA GLY A 448 34.65 32.20 24.09
C GLY A 448 34.19 30.77 24.31
N PHE A 449 33.07 30.35 23.79
CA PHE A 449 32.60 28.97 23.94
C PHE A 449 33.09 28.11 22.75
N LYS A 450 33.87 27.06 23.01
CA LYS A 450 34.28 26.08 21.99
C LYS A 450 33.65 24.73 22.32
N PHE A 451 32.79 24.18 21.47
CA PHE A 451 32.17 22.87 21.64
C PHE A 451 33.17 21.73 21.74
N GLU A 452 34.28 21.80 20.99
CA GLU A 452 35.39 20.83 21.07
C GLU A 452 35.96 20.73 22.49
N SER A 453 35.93 21.84 23.24
CA SER A 453 36.40 21.86 24.63
C SER A 453 35.47 21.17 25.62
N LEU A 454 34.25 20.84 25.21
CA LEU A 454 33.28 20.19 26.08
C LEU A 454 33.51 18.66 26.23
N GLY A 455 34.28 18.05 25.33
CA GLY A 455 34.51 16.60 25.36
C GLY A 455 33.23 15.78 25.39
N LEU A 456 32.16 16.29 24.75
CA LEU A 456 30.86 15.61 24.70
C LEU A 456 30.89 14.55 23.59
N ASP A 457 30.66 13.28 23.94
CA ASP A 457 30.58 12.20 22.97
C ASP A 457 29.17 12.04 22.44
N TYR A 458 28.19 11.98 23.35
CA TYR A 458 26.79 11.88 23.01
C TYR A 458 25.92 12.26 24.22
N TYR A 459 24.61 12.47 23.94
CA TYR A 459 23.61 12.52 24.99
C TYR A 459 22.93 11.15 25.14
N ARG A 460 22.92 10.62 26.36
CA ARG A 460 21.99 9.54 26.72
C ARG A 460 20.62 10.16 26.80
N HIS A 461 19.72 9.70 25.95
CA HIS A 461 18.43 10.33 25.71
C HIS A 461 17.31 9.38 26.13
N TYR A 462 16.48 9.85 27.05
CA TYR A 462 15.21 9.22 27.40
C TYR A 462 14.09 10.16 26.99
N TYR A 463 13.03 9.64 26.38
CA TYR A 463 11.90 10.47 26.04
C TYR A 463 10.58 9.79 26.35
N ALA A 464 9.57 10.59 26.68
CA ALA A 464 8.20 10.20 26.90
C ALA A 464 7.29 11.16 26.10
N LYS A 465 6.48 10.59 25.23
CA LYS A 465 5.50 11.33 24.43
C LYS A 465 4.11 10.79 24.70
N LEU A 466 3.24 11.66 25.17
CA LEU A 466 1.81 11.39 25.32
C LEU A 466 1.06 12.27 24.32
N SER A 467 0.27 11.69 23.46
CA SER A 467 -0.51 12.45 22.48
C SER A 467 -1.91 11.87 22.32
N ASN A 468 -2.87 12.75 22.16
CA ASN A 468 -4.24 12.43 21.79
C ASN A 468 -4.55 13.03 20.44
N GLN A 469 -5.23 12.28 19.57
CA GLN A 469 -5.81 12.80 18.34
C GLN A 469 -7.29 12.47 18.28
N ILE A 470 -8.07 13.35 17.67
CA ILE A 470 -9.50 13.16 17.45
C ILE A 470 -9.97 13.98 16.25
N GLU A 471 -10.85 13.40 15.46
CA GLU A 471 -11.55 14.11 14.40
C GLU A 471 -12.65 15.00 14.99
N LEU A 472 -12.56 16.29 14.78
CA LEU A 472 -13.57 17.26 15.22
C LEU A 472 -14.71 17.34 14.21
N LEU A 473 -14.36 17.45 12.94
CA LEU A 473 -15.24 17.44 11.77
C LEU A 473 -14.58 16.61 10.70
N ASN A 474 -15.36 16.13 9.72
CA ASN A 474 -14.79 15.33 8.63
C ASN A 474 -13.62 16.06 7.95
N GLY A 475 -12.44 15.41 7.97
CA GLY A 475 -11.20 15.98 7.46
C GLY A 475 -10.45 16.92 8.40
N LEU A 476 -11.02 17.31 9.58
CA LEU A 476 -10.37 18.15 10.57
C LEU A 476 -10.00 17.36 11.82
N ILE A 477 -8.72 17.09 11.99
CA ILE A 477 -8.17 16.35 13.14
C ILE A 477 -7.42 17.33 14.05
N LEU A 478 -7.80 17.29 15.32
CA LEU A 478 -7.06 17.92 16.41
C LEU A 478 -6.09 16.91 17.01
N GLN A 479 -4.86 17.33 17.21
CA GLN A 479 -3.84 16.60 17.95
C GLN A 479 -3.34 17.47 19.10
N ALA A 480 -3.22 16.92 20.30
CA ALA A 480 -2.62 17.61 21.43
C ALA A 480 -1.80 16.63 22.26
N GLY A 481 -0.74 17.10 22.87
CA GLY A 481 0.13 16.20 23.61
C GLY A 481 1.19 16.90 24.44
N LEU A 482 2.00 16.06 25.04
CA LEU A 482 3.16 16.41 25.86
C LEU A 482 4.36 15.63 25.34
N ASP A 483 5.44 16.31 25.10
CA ASP A 483 6.72 15.73 24.70
C ASP A 483 7.77 16.06 25.76
N TYR A 484 8.42 15.03 26.31
CA TYR A 484 9.42 15.18 27.35
C TYR A 484 10.70 14.48 26.97
N HIS A 485 11.80 15.23 27.02
CA HIS A 485 13.13 14.73 26.71
C HIS A 485 14.07 14.92 27.89
N LEU A 486 14.65 13.84 28.37
CA LEU A 486 15.72 13.82 29.36
C LEU A 486 17.03 13.48 28.66
N ARG A 487 17.92 14.45 28.55
CA ARG A 487 19.22 14.32 27.88
C ARG A 487 20.35 14.50 28.87
N THR A 488 21.07 13.41 29.14
CA THR A 488 22.23 13.42 30.05
C THR A 488 23.50 13.35 29.22
N PRO A 489 24.42 14.32 29.32
CA PRO A 489 25.66 14.30 28.54
C PRO A 489 26.59 13.19 29.03
N VAL A 490 27.22 12.50 28.08
CA VAL A 490 28.32 11.55 28.35
C VAL A 490 29.58 12.19 27.83
N GLN A 491 30.55 12.42 28.73
CA GLN A 491 31.83 13.07 28.45
C GLN A 491 32.96 12.12 28.75
N THR A 492 33.88 11.94 27.79
CA THR A 492 35.09 11.11 27.97
C THR A 492 36.28 11.92 28.50
N ALA A 493 36.30 13.23 28.21
CA ALA A 493 37.41 14.08 28.66
C ALA A 493 37.24 14.51 30.12
N SER A 494 38.03 13.96 31.04
CA SER A 494 37.95 14.25 32.48
C SER A 494 38.31 15.70 32.86
N ALA A 495 38.92 16.47 31.95
CA ALA A 495 39.30 17.88 32.13
C ALA A 495 38.27 18.88 31.63
N ALA A 496 37.16 18.41 31.01
CA ALA A 496 36.16 19.29 30.46
C ALA A 496 35.17 19.77 31.52
N PRO A 497 34.59 20.96 31.42
CA PRO A 497 33.57 21.44 32.34
C PRO A 497 32.35 20.50 32.32
N LYS A 498 31.82 20.14 33.48
CA LYS A 498 30.63 19.28 33.59
C LYS A 498 29.42 19.96 32.94
N LEU A 499 28.92 19.34 31.88
CA LEU A 499 27.69 19.79 31.21
C LEU A 499 26.47 19.47 32.07
N LYS A 500 25.51 20.38 32.07
CA LYS A 500 24.21 20.13 32.66
C LYS A 500 23.32 19.29 31.75
N ASN A 501 22.35 18.60 32.32
CA ASN A 501 21.32 17.89 31.56
C ASN A 501 20.54 18.89 30.68
N ALA A 502 20.27 18.48 29.45
CA ALA A 502 19.47 19.23 28.48
C ALA A 502 18.04 18.69 28.44
N ASN A 503 17.29 18.96 29.49
CA ASN A 503 15.91 18.49 29.62
C ASN A 503 14.96 19.45 28.93
N ASP A 504 13.95 18.90 28.27
CA ASP A 504 12.90 19.63 27.57
C ASP A 504 11.54 19.09 27.94
N PHE A 505 10.60 19.98 28.22
CA PHE A 505 9.19 19.67 28.42
C PHE A 505 8.38 20.56 27.48
N GLU A 506 7.76 19.96 26.46
CA GLU A 506 7.04 20.63 25.40
C GLU A 506 5.60 20.13 25.28
N PRO A 507 4.60 20.79 25.87
CA PRO A 507 3.22 20.67 25.44
C PRO A 507 3.06 21.21 24.02
N PHE A 508 2.25 20.51 23.21
CA PHE A 508 1.97 20.91 21.83
C PHE A 508 0.48 20.72 21.48
N ILE A 509 0.04 21.50 20.51
CA ILE A 509 -1.26 21.37 19.87
C ILE A 509 -1.10 21.50 18.37
N GLY A 510 -1.78 20.65 17.62
CA GLY A 510 -1.75 20.61 16.17
C GLY A 510 -3.12 20.44 15.56
N LEU A 511 -3.30 20.99 14.37
CA LEU A 511 -4.49 20.84 13.54
C LEU A 511 -4.05 20.29 12.19
N ARG A 512 -4.78 19.29 11.70
CA ARG A 512 -4.64 18.76 10.34
C ARG A 512 -5.99 18.86 9.65
N PHE A 513 -6.03 19.51 8.50
CA PHE A 513 -7.26 19.73 7.77
C PHE A 513 -7.12 19.36 6.31
N THR A 514 -8.01 18.49 5.84
CA THR A 514 -8.16 18.10 4.44
C THR A 514 -9.59 18.41 4.01
N PRO A 515 -9.80 19.40 3.15
CA PRO A 515 -11.14 19.71 2.65
C PRO A 515 -11.74 18.53 1.87
N GLN A 516 -13.04 18.34 1.96
CA GLN A 516 -13.78 17.30 1.24
C GLN A 516 -13.11 15.92 1.35
N GLN A 517 -12.71 15.53 2.55
CA GLN A 517 -12.08 14.25 2.80
C GLN A 517 -13.08 13.11 2.61
N HIS A 518 -12.85 12.27 1.61
CA HIS A 518 -13.60 11.04 1.41
C HIS A 518 -13.16 9.98 2.43
N TYR A 519 -14.10 9.20 2.91
CA TYR A 519 -13.89 8.14 3.90
C TYR A 519 -14.80 6.95 3.67
N TRP A 520 -14.48 5.85 4.29
CA TRP A 520 -15.34 4.69 4.43
C TRP A 520 -15.30 4.19 5.87
N MET A 521 -16.32 3.40 6.25
CA MET A 521 -16.44 2.80 7.57
C MET A 521 -16.17 1.29 7.46
N ASP A 522 -15.16 0.80 8.17
CA ASP A 522 -14.93 -0.62 8.40
C ASP A 522 -15.48 -0.96 9.79
N GLY A 523 -16.72 -1.46 9.83
CA GLY A 523 -17.47 -1.55 11.08
C GLY A 523 -17.65 -0.19 11.72
N PHE A 524 -17.11 -0.01 12.93
CA PHE A 524 -17.11 1.28 13.63
C PHE A 524 -15.87 2.13 13.35
N ARG A 525 -14.89 1.61 12.60
CA ARG A 525 -13.66 2.34 12.30
C ARG A 525 -13.80 3.17 11.05
N LYS A 526 -13.45 4.46 11.16
CA LYS A 526 -13.40 5.38 10.03
C LYS A 526 -12.02 5.38 9.40
N GLU A 527 -11.98 5.13 8.09
CA GLU A 527 -10.76 5.12 7.30
C GLU A 527 -10.82 6.21 6.22
N TYR A 528 -9.79 7.06 6.14
CA TYR A 528 -9.70 8.07 5.12
C TYR A 528 -9.22 7.51 3.79
N LEU A 529 -9.87 7.94 2.72
CA LEU A 529 -9.47 7.66 1.36
C LEU A 529 -8.52 8.74 0.84
N ASN A 530 -7.92 8.49 -0.34
CA ASN A 530 -7.07 9.47 -1.00
C ASN A 530 -7.81 10.78 -1.21
N ALA A 531 -7.22 11.87 -0.73
CA ALA A 531 -7.83 13.20 -0.82
C ALA A 531 -7.64 13.84 -2.20
N SER A 532 -8.69 14.50 -2.68
CA SER A 532 -8.64 15.34 -3.89
C SER A 532 -8.08 16.73 -3.62
N PHE A 533 -8.03 17.14 -2.36
CA PHE A 533 -7.53 18.44 -1.91
C PHE A 533 -6.26 18.30 -1.08
N PRO A 534 -5.43 19.35 -1.01
CA PRO A 534 -4.25 19.34 -0.18
C PRO A 534 -4.61 19.26 1.32
N THR A 535 -3.75 18.57 2.05
CA THR A 535 -3.79 18.51 3.51
C THR A 535 -2.95 19.63 4.09
N LEU A 536 -3.59 20.49 4.88
CA LEU A 536 -2.95 21.55 5.66
C LEU A 536 -2.66 21.03 7.07
N ARG A 537 -1.49 21.38 7.61
CA ARG A 537 -1.10 21.08 8.98
C ARG A 537 -0.50 22.31 9.64
N VAL A 538 -0.87 22.54 10.88
CA VAL A 538 -0.26 23.57 11.74
C VAL A 538 -0.03 22.96 13.11
N GLU A 539 1.14 23.19 13.70
CA GLU A 539 1.50 22.70 15.03
C GLU A 539 2.18 23.80 15.82
N LEU A 540 1.75 23.99 17.05
CA LEU A 540 2.29 24.94 18.02
C LEU A 540 2.81 24.16 19.23
N GLY A 541 4.10 24.33 19.53
CA GLY A 541 4.76 23.78 20.71
C GLY A 541 5.30 24.87 21.62
N LYS A 542 5.37 24.58 22.93
CA LYS A 542 5.93 25.49 23.93
C LYS A 542 6.89 24.76 24.85
N GLY A 543 8.19 25.02 24.70
CA GLY A 543 9.18 24.61 25.71
C GLY A 543 8.97 25.38 27.01
N ILE A 544 8.77 24.68 28.12
CA ILE A 544 8.49 25.27 29.43
C ILE A 544 9.64 24.95 30.40
N SER A 545 10.32 25.97 30.89
CA SER A 545 11.37 25.84 31.90
C SER A 545 10.82 25.62 33.30
N GLY A 546 11.55 24.87 34.15
CA GLY A 546 11.21 24.61 35.54
C GLY A 546 10.26 23.43 35.77
N VAL A 547 9.63 22.88 34.72
CA VAL A 547 8.75 21.71 34.80
C VAL A 547 9.58 20.45 34.64
N ILE A 548 9.52 19.51 35.58
CA ILE A 548 10.25 18.23 35.57
C ILE A 548 11.74 18.40 35.22
N GLY A 549 12.35 19.48 35.73
CA GLY A 549 13.77 19.79 35.46
C GLY A 549 14.06 20.29 34.05
N SER A 550 13.04 20.67 33.26
CA SER A 550 13.22 21.30 31.97
C SER A 550 13.89 22.67 32.10
N SER A 551 14.81 22.94 31.19
CA SER A 551 15.51 24.21 31.08
C SER A 551 15.19 24.96 29.77
N SER A 552 14.38 24.35 28.89
CA SER A 552 14.00 24.96 27.63
C SER A 552 12.93 26.04 27.77
N ASN A 553 13.07 27.13 27.03
CA ASN A 553 12.06 28.19 26.97
C ASN A 553 12.02 28.78 25.54
N TYR A 554 11.06 28.30 24.74
CA TYR A 554 10.83 28.73 23.37
C TYR A 554 9.38 28.51 22.96
N TRP A 555 8.97 29.12 21.84
CA TRP A 555 7.78 28.75 21.10
C TRP A 555 8.21 28.12 19.76
N ARG A 556 7.58 27.04 19.36
CA ARG A 556 7.76 26.40 18.05
C ARG A 556 6.44 26.49 17.30
N LEU A 557 6.47 27.09 16.11
CA LEU A 557 5.35 27.11 15.18
C LEU A 557 5.79 26.45 13.90
N GLU A 558 5.10 25.41 13.50
CA GLU A 558 5.34 24.69 12.25
C GLU A 558 4.07 24.60 11.43
N GLY A 559 4.20 24.68 10.11
CA GLY A 559 3.11 24.53 9.15
C GLY A 559 3.54 23.68 7.97
N GLY A 560 2.59 22.99 7.38
CA GLY A 560 2.83 22.14 6.22
C GLY A 560 1.62 22.05 5.29
N LEU A 561 1.92 21.77 4.04
CA LEU A 561 0.95 21.53 2.97
C LEU A 561 1.44 20.36 2.14
N ASN A 562 0.65 19.31 2.00
CA ASN A 562 0.99 18.17 1.18
C ASN A 562 -0.19 17.66 0.35
N GLN A 563 0.12 17.06 -0.79
CA GLN A 563 -0.87 16.38 -1.62
C GLN A 563 -0.15 15.43 -2.60
N THR A 564 -0.86 14.38 -3.00
CA THR A 564 -0.52 13.55 -4.15
C THR A 564 -1.58 13.74 -5.22
N LEU A 565 -1.21 14.40 -6.31
CA LEU A 565 -2.05 14.60 -7.49
C LEU A 565 -1.92 13.40 -8.43
N ARG A 566 -3.03 12.81 -8.82
CA ARG A 566 -3.08 11.83 -9.90
C ARG A 566 -3.24 12.59 -11.23
N LEU A 567 -2.17 12.62 -12.04
CA LEU A 567 -2.14 13.31 -13.33
C LEU A 567 -2.68 12.41 -14.45
N GLY A 568 -2.73 11.13 -14.20
CA GLY A 568 -3.20 10.09 -15.09
C GLY A 568 -3.35 8.78 -14.34
N LEU A 569 -3.52 7.71 -15.10
CA LEU A 569 -3.70 6.38 -14.54
C LEU A 569 -2.55 5.91 -13.65
N SER A 570 -1.33 6.13 -14.14
CA SER A 570 -0.10 5.68 -13.50
C SER A 570 0.84 6.83 -13.17
N GLU A 571 0.43 8.06 -13.45
CA GLU A 571 1.25 9.26 -13.27
C GLU A 571 0.81 9.99 -12.01
N ARG A 572 1.76 10.33 -11.15
CA ARG A 572 1.51 11.01 -9.89
C ARG A 572 2.53 12.12 -9.66
N LEU A 573 2.06 13.22 -9.13
CA LEU A 573 2.88 14.29 -8.61
C LEU A 573 2.60 14.45 -7.12
N SER A 574 3.56 14.11 -6.30
CA SER A 574 3.49 14.31 -4.85
C SER A 574 4.31 15.53 -4.47
N TYR A 575 3.76 16.38 -3.60
CA TYR A 575 4.48 17.51 -3.06
C TYR A 575 4.27 17.64 -1.56
N ASN A 576 5.28 18.17 -0.87
CA ASN A 576 5.26 18.48 0.54
C ASN A 576 6.02 19.79 0.77
N PHE A 577 5.32 20.82 1.21
CA PHE A 577 5.89 22.09 1.63
C PHE A 577 5.77 22.19 3.14
N SER A 578 6.83 22.51 3.84
CA SER A 578 6.77 22.78 5.26
C SER A 578 7.66 23.96 5.65
N THR A 579 7.21 24.68 6.66
CA THR A 579 7.91 25.82 7.23
C THR A 579 7.81 25.79 8.73
N GLY A 580 8.79 26.31 9.40
CA GLY A 580 8.79 26.39 10.85
C GLY A 580 9.60 27.57 11.37
N SER A 581 9.25 27.96 12.60
CA SER A 581 9.89 29.06 13.29
C SER A 581 9.99 28.79 14.79
N TYR A 582 11.14 29.10 15.36
CA TYR A 582 11.37 29.11 16.79
C TYR A 582 11.40 30.57 17.26
N LEU A 583 10.53 30.90 18.18
CA LEU A 583 10.35 32.26 18.68
C LEU A 583 10.74 32.32 20.16
N HIS A 584 11.25 33.46 20.60
CA HIS A 584 11.64 33.71 22.00
C HIS A 584 12.62 32.66 22.56
N THR A 585 13.64 32.32 21.79
CA THR A 585 14.63 31.29 22.07
C THR A 585 15.66 31.69 23.13
N ARG A 586 15.22 32.02 24.33
CA ARG A 586 16.15 32.44 25.43
C ARG A 586 16.97 31.28 25.97
N GLN A 587 16.43 30.08 25.93
CA GLN A 587 17.10 28.85 26.40
C GLN A 587 16.67 27.71 25.51
N THR A 588 17.29 27.58 24.34
CA THR A 588 17.07 26.50 23.40
C THR A 588 18.39 25.75 23.21
N TYR A 589 18.35 24.46 23.48
CA TYR A 589 19.50 23.61 23.22
C TYR A 589 19.55 23.23 21.74
N PHE A 590 20.75 23.09 21.21
CA PHE A 590 20.96 22.60 19.84
C PHE A 590 20.27 21.22 19.61
N ALA A 591 20.13 20.41 20.66
CA ALA A 591 19.43 19.14 20.61
C ALA A 591 17.92 19.25 20.30
N ASN A 592 17.32 20.44 20.45
CA ASN A 592 15.92 20.72 20.10
C ASN A 592 15.77 21.23 18.66
N PHE A 593 16.87 21.46 17.94
CA PHE A 593 16.84 21.97 16.59
C PHE A 593 16.27 20.92 15.62
N ARG A 594 15.72 21.40 14.51
CA ARG A 594 15.15 20.55 13.46
C ARG A 594 16.24 19.83 12.69
N TYR A 595 16.10 18.52 12.50
CA TYR A 595 16.95 17.72 11.65
C TYR A 595 16.27 17.48 10.29
N PHE A 596 16.76 18.14 9.24
CA PHE A 596 16.10 18.17 7.94
C PHE A 596 16.23 16.88 7.13
N ALA A 597 17.18 16.01 7.41
CA ALA A 597 17.30 14.70 6.78
C ALA A 597 16.21 13.70 7.25
N LYS A 598 15.39 14.07 8.23
CA LYS A 598 14.25 13.27 8.69
C LYS A 598 12.93 13.96 8.35
N ASN A 599 12.00 13.19 7.82
CA ASN A 599 10.64 13.68 7.65
C ASN A 599 9.88 13.56 8.98
N TYR A 600 9.58 14.70 9.61
CA TYR A 600 8.83 14.74 10.87
C TYR A 600 7.32 14.73 10.68
N PHE A 601 6.86 15.00 9.46
CA PHE A 601 5.47 14.87 9.10
C PHE A 601 5.33 13.56 8.34
N PRO A 602 4.82 12.49 8.99
CA PRO A 602 4.67 11.20 8.36
C PRO A 602 3.61 11.32 7.27
N GLU A 603 4.07 11.52 6.05
CA GLU A 603 3.21 11.45 4.90
C GLU A 603 3.35 10.08 4.26
N PRO A 604 2.26 9.50 3.80
CA PRO A 604 2.29 8.23 3.10
C PRO A 604 2.82 8.44 1.67
N TRP A 605 4.07 8.86 1.55
CA TRP A 605 4.76 8.73 0.27
C TRP A 605 4.93 7.24 0.02
N ARG A 606 4.53 6.76 -1.13
CA ARG A 606 4.67 5.33 -1.46
C ARG A 606 6.12 4.89 -1.63
N ASP A 607 7.03 5.81 -1.53
CA ASP A 607 8.44 5.65 -1.72
C ASP A 607 9.21 6.13 -0.47
N ARG A 608 10.25 5.40 -0.10
CA ARG A 608 11.10 5.72 1.05
C ARG A 608 12.07 6.86 0.81
N PHE A 609 12.29 7.24 -0.45
CA PHE A 609 13.23 8.32 -0.79
C PHE A 609 12.53 9.68 -0.87
N GLY A 610 11.24 9.70 -1.22
CA GLY A 610 10.50 10.94 -1.33
C GLY A 610 10.31 11.65 0.02
N GLY A 611 10.32 12.99 0.00
CA GLY A 611 10.04 13.81 1.18
C GLY A 611 11.19 13.97 2.18
N ASN A 612 12.39 13.51 1.84
CA ASN A 612 13.58 13.64 2.66
C ASN A 612 14.75 14.22 1.86
N PHE A 613 15.73 14.81 2.55
CA PHE A 613 17.03 15.10 1.99
C PHE A 613 17.96 13.91 2.18
N HIS A 614 18.83 13.65 1.20
CA HIS A 614 19.71 12.48 1.17
C HIS A 614 21.20 12.85 1.19
N LEU A 615 21.53 14.09 0.85
CA LEU A 615 22.89 14.59 0.68
C LEU A 615 23.19 15.82 1.54
N LEU A 616 22.30 16.14 2.47
CA LEU A 616 22.62 17.11 3.49
C LEU A 616 23.79 16.59 4.31
N ASN A 617 24.83 17.39 4.39
CA ASN A 617 25.89 17.15 5.37
C ASN A 617 25.27 17.15 6.76
N ASP A 618 25.86 16.35 7.64
CA ASP A 618 25.45 16.23 9.03
C ASP A 618 25.33 17.55 9.79
N ASP A 619 25.79 18.64 9.20
CA ASP A 619 25.78 20.01 9.73
C ASP A 619 24.43 20.73 9.66
N TRP A 620 23.47 20.22 8.89
CA TRP A 620 22.15 20.81 8.76
C TRP A 620 21.23 20.42 9.91
N TYR A 621 21.73 20.59 11.08
CA TYR A 621 21.13 20.06 12.30
C TYR A 621 20.19 21.05 12.95
N PHE A 622 19.65 22.02 12.24
CA PHE A 622 18.99 23.02 13.00
C PHE A 622 17.97 23.85 12.23
N ALA A 623 16.89 24.19 12.90
CA ALA A 623 16.02 25.27 12.52
C ALA A 623 16.35 26.48 13.40
N SER A 624 17.01 27.48 12.83
CA SER A 624 17.30 28.74 13.54
C SER A 624 16.00 29.51 13.86
N SER A 625 15.96 30.77 13.53
CA SER A 625 14.74 31.57 13.70
C SER A 625 13.59 31.06 12.83
N HIS A 626 13.87 30.60 11.63
CA HIS A 626 12.89 30.08 10.68
C HIS A 626 13.53 29.20 9.60
N TYR A 627 12.74 28.34 8.97
CA TYR A 627 13.13 27.53 7.82
C TYR A 627 11.93 27.33 6.89
N ALA A 628 12.23 26.99 5.64
CA ALA A 628 11.24 26.45 4.71
C ALA A 628 11.87 25.31 3.90
N GLN A 629 11.07 24.28 3.63
CA GLN A 629 11.50 23.18 2.79
C GLN A 629 10.37 22.77 1.84
N ALA A 630 10.78 22.30 0.67
CA ALA A 630 9.88 21.79 -0.37
C ALA A 630 10.42 20.47 -0.89
N HIS A 631 9.54 19.50 -1.05
CA HIS A 631 9.84 18.23 -1.70
C HIS A 631 8.81 17.98 -2.78
N LEU A 632 9.28 17.61 -3.97
CA LEU A 632 8.45 17.21 -5.11
C LEU A 632 8.91 15.83 -5.58
N MET A 633 7.97 14.97 -5.91
CA MET A 633 8.21 13.68 -6.53
C MET A 633 7.23 13.48 -7.68
N TYR A 634 7.75 13.30 -8.89
CA TYR A 634 6.97 12.88 -10.04
C TYR A 634 7.24 11.40 -10.30
N GLU A 635 6.20 10.60 -10.30
CA GLU A 635 6.24 9.16 -10.55
C GLU A 635 5.45 8.82 -11.81
N ALA A 636 6.07 8.06 -12.69
CA ALA A 636 5.39 7.51 -13.87
C ALA A 636 6.06 6.19 -14.31
N PRO A 637 5.33 5.28 -15.01
CA PRO A 637 5.90 4.06 -15.50
C PRO A 637 6.91 4.28 -16.57
N PHE A 638 7.70 4.36 -17.17
CA PHE A 638 8.58 4.54 -18.31
C PHE A 638 8.64 5.96 -18.86
N ILE A 639 9.48 6.78 -18.27
CA ILE A 639 9.79 8.13 -18.74
C ILE A 639 11.05 8.12 -19.63
N LEU A 640 12.19 7.80 -19.02
CA LEU A 640 13.49 7.68 -19.70
C LEU A 640 13.74 6.28 -20.23
N LEU A 641 13.26 5.26 -19.52
CA LEU A 641 13.48 3.84 -19.86
C LEU A 641 12.48 3.26 -20.90
N ARG A 642 11.68 4.12 -21.53
CA ARG A 642 10.73 3.70 -22.58
C ARG A 642 11.38 2.98 -23.78
N PHE A 643 12.70 3.10 -23.96
CA PHE A 643 13.46 2.44 -25.04
C PHE A 643 13.90 1.03 -24.66
N MET A 644 13.75 0.63 -23.39
CA MET A 644 14.15 -0.71 -22.97
C MET A 644 13.23 -1.77 -23.59
N LYS A 645 13.80 -2.93 -23.87
CA LYS A 645 13.04 -4.05 -24.42
C LYS A 645 11.94 -4.50 -23.44
N PRO A 646 10.82 -5.03 -23.93
CA PRO A 646 9.69 -5.46 -23.08
C PRO A 646 10.07 -6.40 -21.92
N ARG A 647 11.15 -7.19 -22.07
CA ARG A 647 11.64 -8.07 -20.99
C ARG A 647 12.19 -7.32 -19.77
N ALA A 648 12.76 -6.15 -19.97
CA ALA A 648 13.27 -5.34 -18.87
C ALA A 648 12.13 -4.62 -18.10
N HIS A 649 11.01 -4.36 -18.77
CA HIS A 649 9.80 -3.84 -18.17
C HIS A 649 9.22 -4.75 -17.07
N ARG A 650 9.63 -6.02 -17.03
CA ARG A 650 9.23 -6.98 -16.00
C ARG A 650 9.75 -6.59 -14.60
N TYR A 651 10.89 -5.91 -14.53
CA TYR A 651 11.58 -5.64 -13.26
C TYR A 651 11.46 -4.18 -12.81
N ILE A 652 11.10 -3.26 -13.70
CA ILE A 652 10.98 -1.84 -13.40
C ILE A 652 9.54 -1.42 -13.60
N LEU A 653 8.87 -1.03 -12.52
CA LEU A 653 7.47 -0.65 -12.51
C LEU A 653 7.24 0.85 -12.57
N SER A 654 8.16 1.60 -12.00
CA SER A 654 8.06 3.06 -11.98
C SER A 654 9.43 3.72 -12.05
N GLU A 655 9.44 4.86 -12.70
CA GLU A 655 10.51 5.84 -12.67
C GLU A 655 10.05 7.04 -11.84
N ARG A 656 10.97 7.61 -11.06
CA ARG A 656 10.67 8.71 -10.16
C ARG A 656 11.70 9.81 -10.32
N PHE A 657 11.23 11.05 -10.42
CA PHE A 657 12.05 12.25 -10.32
C PHE A 657 11.79 12.92 -8.99
N TYR A 658 12.86 13.28 -8.32
CA TYR A 658 12.85 13.95 -7.03
C TYR A 658 13.44 15.34 -7.15
N LEU A 659 12.81 16.31 -6.50
CA LEU A 659 13.35 17.65 -6.32
C LEU A 659 13.07 18.08 -4.88
N SER A 660 14.13 18.40 -4.15
CA SER A 660 14.05 18.86 -2.78
C SER A 660 14.80 20.17 -2.64
N GLN A 661 14.23 21.12 -1.91
CA GLN A 661 14.79 22.45 -1.67
C GLN A 661 14.70 22.80 -0.20
N LEU A 662 15.79 23.30 0.37
CA LEU A 662 15.87 23.83 1.74
C LEU A 662 16.31 25.28 1.74
N TRP A 663 15.58 26.08 2.52
CA TRP A 663 15.92 27.46 2.85
C TRP A 663 16.07 27.58 4.37
N ALA A 664 17.24 27.93 4.83
CA ALA A 664 17.53 28.22 6.24
C ALA A 664 18.49 29.42 6.33
N PRO A 665 18.28 30.37 7.25
CA PRO A 665 19.04 31.63 7.26
C PRO A 665 20.54 31.50 7.42
N ALA A 666 20.98 30.51 8.17
CA ALA A 666 22.40 30.32 8.49
C ALA A 666 23.22 29.56 7.43
N LYS A 667 22.57 29.07 6.39
CA LYS A 667 23.20 28.23 5.38
C LYS A 667 22.83 28.68 3.97
N PRO A 668 23.65 28.39 2.95
CA PRO A 668 23.25 28.57 1.56
C PRO A 668 22.03 27.68 1.26
N ASN A 669 21.17 28.13 0.35
CA ASN A 669 20.06 27.33 -0.11
C ASN A 669 20.56 25.99 -0.67
N HIS A 670 19.99 24.90 -0.17
CA HIS A 670 20.36 23.54 -0.59
C HIS A 670 19.28 22.96 -1.48
N THR A 671 19.71 22.40 -2.62
CA THR A 671 18.84 21.77 -3.61
C THR A 671 19.31 20.34 -3.86
N GLU A 672 18.42 19.38 -3.84
CA GLU A 672 18.71 18.01 -4.26
C GLU A 672 17.82 17.64 -5.44
N MET A 673 18.43 17.05 -6.46
CA MET A 673 17.74 16.46 -7.61
C MET A 673 18.04 14.97 -7.64
N GLY A 674 17.03 14.15 -7.84
CA GLY A 674 17.18 12.71 -7.88
C GLY A 674 16.40 12.05 -9.01
N TYR A 675 16.91 10.92 -9.45
CA TYR A 675 16.23 10.02 -10.36
C TYR A 675 16.27 8.60 -9.79
N GLY A 676 15.12 7.97 -9.69
CA GLY A 676 14.98 6.63 -9.16
C GLY A 676 14.21 5.71 -10.08
N VAL A 677 14.54 4.44 -10.00
CA VAL A 677 13.84 3.34 -10.67
C VAL A 677 13.57 2.24 -9.67
N GLY A 678 12.44 1.58 -9.81
CA GLY A 678 12.16 0.49 -8.90
C GLY A 678 10.83 -0.21 -9.12
N ASN A 679 10.59 -1.13 -8.22
CA ASN A 679 9.35 -1.86 -8.06
C ASN A 679 8.99 -1.93 -6.56
N ASP A 680 7.97 -2.71 -6.21
CA ASP A 680 7.49 -2.85 -4.84
C ASP A 680 8.53 -3.48 -3.89
N LEU A 681 9.55 -4.15 -4.45
CA LEU A 681 10.61 -4.82 -3.66
C LEU A 681 11.90 -4.02 -3.59
N LEU A 682 12.35 -3.51 -4.72
CA LEU A 682 13.67 -2.91 -4.86
C LEU A 682 13.54 -1.54 -5.51
N ASN A 683 14.04 -0.53 -4.82
CA ASN A 683 14.14 0.83 -5.34
C ASN A 683 15.60 1.29 -5.31
N ILE A 684 16.05 1.86 -6.42
CA ILE A 684 17.39 2.41 -6.58
C ILE A 684 17.24 3.85 -7.03
N ALA A 685 17.90 4.79 -6.36
CA ALA A 685 17.87 6.19 -6.74
C ALA A 685 19.24 6.84 -6.65
N LEU A 686 19.53 7.71 -7.61
CA LEU A 686 20.72 8.55 -7.67
C LEU A 686 20.32 10.00 -7.37
N PHE A 687 21.02 10.62 -6.44
CA PHE A 687 20.79 12.00 -6.03
C PHE A 687 22.02 12.87 -6.27
N PHE A 688 21.78 14.13 -6.62
CA PHE A 688 22.79 15.18 -6.79
C PHE A 688 22.43 16.36 -5.89
N GLY A 689 23.40 16.82 -5.09
CA GLY A 689 23.26 17.92 -4.16
C GLY A 689 23.95 19.19 -4.67
N PHE A 690 23.30 20.33 -4.49
CA PHE A 690 23.76 21.65 -4.92
C PHE A 690 23.54 22.67 -3.80
N ASP A 691 24.56 23.49 -3.52
CA ASP A 691 24.45 24.67 -2.65
C ASP A 691 24.57 25.94 -3.48
N LYS A 692 23.51 26.80 -3.46
CA LYS A 692 23.46 27.99 -4.35
C LYS A 692 23.74 27.67 -5.82
N PHE A 693 23.20 26.55 -6.32
CA PHE A 693 23.42 25.98 -7.66
C PHE A 693 24.85 25.47 -7.96
N ASN A 694 25.74 25.46 -6.99
CA ASN A 694 27.06 24.83 -7.13
C ASN A 694 26.94 23.35 -6.73
N TYR A 695 27.40 22.46 -7.61
CA TYR A 695 27.46 21.03 -7.33
C TYR A 695 28.32 20.75 -6.08
N GLN A 696 27.79 19.94 -5.17
CA GLN A 696 28.46 19.56 -3.92
C GLN A 696 28.79 18.07 -3.87
N SER A 697 27.79 17.24 -4.11
CA SER A 697 27.94 15.81 -3.91
C SER A 697 26.93 15.00 -4.73
N PHE A 698 27.17 13.71 -4.85
CA PHE A 698 26.18 12.75 -5.34
C PHE A 698 26.09 11.55 -4.39
N GLY A 699 24.97 10.86 -4.41
CA GLY A 699 24.76 9.65 -3.60
C GLY A 699 23.83 8.66 -4.28
N LEU A 700 24.20 7.39 -4.20
CA LEU A 700 23.37 6.27 -4.61
C LEU A 700 22.61 5.75 -3.38
N LYS A 701 21.31 5.62 -3.50
CA LYS A 701 20.42 5.06 -2.45
C LYS A 701 19.79 3.77 -2.95
N LEU A 702 19.74 2.79 -2.07
CA LEU A 702 19.11 1.50 -2.29
C LEU A 702 18.11 1.27 -1.18
N SER A 703 16.88 0.89 -1.54
CA SER A 703 15.87 0.42 -0.59
C SER A 703 15.38 -0.95 -1.02
N LEU A 704 15.39 -1.90 -0.10
CA LEU A 704 14.88 -3.25 -0.29
C LEU A 704 13.72 -3.47 0.70
N GLU A 705 12.53 -3.72 0.16
CA GLU A 705 11.32 -4.01 0.94
C GLU A 705 10.95 -5.48 0.79
N LEU A 706 11.43 -6.32 1.68
CA LEU A 706 11.22 -7.77 1.60
C LEU A 706 9.84 -8.21 2.13
N PHE A 707 9.20 -7.39 2.97
CA PHE A 707 7.89 -7.69 3.57
C PHE A 707 7.14 -6.38 3.89
N ARG A 708 6.02 -6.23 3.27
CA ARG A 708 5.05 -5.16 3.55
C ARG A 708 3.88 -5.70 4.36
#